data_19efe27a838f4a1ed19b7064d5500c04
#
_entry.id   19efe27a838f4a1ed19b7064d5500c04
#
_cell.length_a   1.000
_cell.length_b   1.000
_cell.length_c   1.000
_cell.angle_alpha   90.00
_cell.angle_beta   90.00
_cell.angle_gamma   90.00
#
_symmetry.space_group_name_H-M   'P 1'
#
loop_
_entity.id
_entity.type
_entity.pdbx_description
1 polymer ?
#
loop_
_entity_poly.entity_id
_entity_poly.type
_entity_poly.pdbx_seq_one_letter_code
_entity_poly.pdbx_strand_id
1 'polypeptide(L)'
;MLIYYRTESEITKKQQLLERMFCSFWNNLVTSHTENPLKREKLTDMNTTVENRLLALRQWMKRKGIHAFITPSTDPHSGEYVPERWKSREYISGFTGSAGTAVVTLTKAALWTDNRYFLQAAAQIEGTDYTLMKIGLEDTPSIQEWLAEVLNEGEKVGVDGLCYTVSDFQSLSQSLSAFGIQTLSVEDPYDEVWEERPQIPDNLVEIQPLQFAGETAKSKIARIRKAISAKKAESIVISMLDEVAWTLNLRGTDVECNPVFVSYLFISQNDATLYINQEKISAEVESYLTAEGVRIKNYSEIIADLKAVDVPVLIQADKTNYAIDASLQRPVYADCPVSLMKIMKNDAEIAGYHSAMLKDGIAMVKWMKWVIPAVQAGGQTELTLSEKLLGFRAEQPLFRGVSFESIMGYAAHGAIVHYEPTPETDIPVLPKGLLLIDSGGQYQDGTTDITRTIPLGKLTEEERRDYTLVLRGWINLARAVFPRGTYGTQLDALAREPMWKYGINYLHGTGHGVGSYLNVHEGPHQFRMNYMPTPLLPGMTITDEPGIYITGAHGVRHENTMLVVEAKLRTLPSTSKKSESNEGLTFGPYYEFEQLTLCPILTSAIEVSMLQEEEKEWFNQYQQMVYDKLSPHLDEAHRTWLYEVTRPI
;
A
#
# COMPACT_ATOMS: atom_id res chain seq x y z
N MET A 1 40.78 -23.71 -16.52
CA MET A 1 39.31 -23.71 -16.62
C MET A 1 38.81 -24.82 -15.72
N LEU A 2 38.66 -24.55 -14.42
CA LEU A 2 38.15 -25.46 -13.40
C LEU A 2 36.92 -24.79 -12.80
N ILE A 3 35.74 -25.28 -13.21
CA ILE A 3 34.43 -24.85 -12.69
C ILE A 3 34.25 -25.60 -11.37
N TYR A 4 34.18 -24.85 -10.26
CA TYR A 4 33.78 -25.36 -8.96
C TYR A 4 32.27 -25.60 -8.97
N TYR A 5 31.86 -26.84 -9.11
CA TYR A 5 30.52 -27.29 -8.71
C TYR A 5 30.47 -27.31 -7.18
N ARG A 6 29.82 -26.33 -6.58
CA ARG A 6 29.31 -26.49 -5.20
C ARG A 6 28.15 -27.48 -5.28
N THR A 7 28.21 -28.55 -4.54
CA THR A 7 27.18 -29.58 -4.53
C THR A 7 25.91 -29.07 -3.85
N GLU A 8 24.73 -29.40 -4.37
CA GLU A 8 23.40 -29.08 -3.81
C GLU A 8 23.31 -29.37 -2.29
N SER A 9 24.09 -30.32 -1.78
CA SER A 9 24.12 -30.67 -0.36
C SER A 9 24.71 -29.59 0.55
N GLU A 10 25.57 -28.68 0.05
CA GLU A 10 26.14 -27.60 0.86
C GLU A 10 25.21 -26.38 0.95
N ILE A 11 24.43 -26.14 -0.11
CA ILE A 11 23.41 -25.08 -0.13
C ILE A 11 22.26 -25.46 0.80
N THR A 12 21.79 -26.69 0.72
CA THR A 12 20.73 -27.23 1.58
C THR A 12 21.15 -27.26 3.05
N LYS A 13 22.40 -27.59 3.37
CA LYS A 13 22.92 -27.57 4.75
C LYS A 13 23.05 -26.15 5.30
N LYS A 14 23.39 -25.17 4.47
CA LYS A 14 23.47 -23.76 4.87
C LYS A 14 22.09 -23.15 5.09
N GLN A 15 21.11 -23.52 4.26
CA GLN A 15 19.70 -23.16 4.46
C GLN A 15 19.14 -23.78 5.74
N GLN A 16 19.33 -25.07 5.96
CA GLN A 16 18.90 -25.74 7.20
C GLN A 16 19.61 -25.21 8.44
N LEU A 17 20.85 -24.75 8.33
CA LEU A 17 21.57 -24.12 9.43
C LEU A 17 21.00 -22.72 9.74
N LEU A 18 20.67 -21.93 8.70
CA LEU A 18 20.02 -20.64 8.82
C LEU A 18 18.60 -20.78 9.41
N GLU A 19 17.84 -21.78 8.98
CA GLU A 19 16.52 -22.07 9.55
C GLU A 19 16.61 -22.53 11.01
N ARG A 20 17.60 -23.36 11.35
CA ARG A 20 17.83 -23.77 12.75
C ARG A 20 18.32 -22.62 13.62
N MET A 21 19.17 -21.75 13.11
CA MET A 21 19.58 -20.52 13.83
C MET A 21 18.39 -19.56 13.97
N PHE A 22 17.55 -19.46 12.95
CA PHE A 22 16.32 -18.67 12.94
C PHE A 22 15.29 -19.21 13.97
N CYS A 23 15.01 -20.50 13.94
CA CYS A 23 14.15 -21.14 14.94
C CYS A 23 14.73 -21.06 16.36
N SER A 24 16.05 -21.19 16.52
CA SER A 24 16.71 -21.09 17.83
C SER A 24 16.71 -19.65 18.37
N PHE A 25 16.92 -18.66 17.50
CA PHE A 25 16.84 -17.24 17.87
C PHE A 25 15.41 -16.84 18.22
N TRP A 26 14.44 -17.27 17.40
CA TRP A 26 13.02 -17.03 17.64
C TRP A 26 12.51 -17.74 18.90
N ASN A 27 12.87 -19.00 19.08
CA ASN A 27 12.57 -19.70 20.34
C ASN A 27 13.17 -19.00 21.56
N ASN A 28 14.37 -18.41 21.46
CA ASN A 28 14.94 -17.63 22.55
C ASN A 28 14.24 -16.25 22.72
N LEU A 29 13.78 -15.63 21.66
CA LEU A 29 12.98 -14.39 21.73
C LEU A 29 11.58 -14.69 22.28
N VAL A 30 10.92 -15.73 21.77
CA VAL A 30 9.61 -16.20 22.24
C VAL A 30 9.70 -16.75 23.66
N THR A 31 10.73 -17.53 24.01
CA THR A 31 10.89 -18.03 25.40
C THR A 31 11.23 -16.93 26.39
N SER A 32 11.98 -15.90 26.01
CA SER A 32 12.19 -14.72 26.88
C SER A 32 10.90 -13.88 27.06
N HIS A 33 9.94 -13.98 26.11
CA HIS A 33 8.64 -13.30 26.20
C HIS A 33 7.51 -14.22 26.70
N THR A 34 7.64 -15.56 26.57
CA THR A 34 6.64 -16.54 27.06
C THR A 34 6.77 -16.87 28.52
N GLU A 35 7.76 -16.34 29.24
CA GLU A 35 7.83 -16.44 30.71
C GLU A 35 6.76 -15.59 31.42
N ASN A 36 5.99 -14.76 30.66
CA ASN A 36 4.83 -14.08 31.21
C ASN A 36 3.58 -14.98 31.08
N PRO A 37 3.05 -15.52 32.23
CA PRO A 37 1.89 -16.40 32.24
C PRO A 37 0.68 -15.83 31.51
N LEU A 38 0.49 -14.49 31.53
CA LEU A 38 -0.61 -13.78 30.86
C LEU A 38 -0.50 -13.82 29.33
N LYS A 39 0.73 -13.79 28.76
CA LYS A 39 0.91 -13.94 27.30
C LYS A 39 0.61 -15.37 26.83
N ARG A 40 0.97 -16.37 27.61
CA ARG A 40 0.70 -17.77 27.30
C ARG A 40 -0.80 -18.08 27.37
N GLU A 41 -1.50 -17.48 28.32
CA GLU A 41 -2.95 -17.61 28.50
C GLU A 41 -3.69 -16.93 27.32
N LYS A 42 -3.31 -15.71 26.93
CA LYS A 42 -3.86 -15.00 25.74
C LYS A 42 -3.64 -15.77 24.44
N LEU A 43 -2.46 -16.35 24.22
CA LEU A 43 -2.16 -17.13 23.01
C LEU A 43 -3.01 -18.43 22.98
N THR A 44 -3.21 -19.08 24.11
CA THR A 44 -4.06 -20.26 24.23
C THR A 44 -5.53 -19.92 23.96
N ASP A 45 -6.02 -18.80 24.46
CA ASP A 45 -7.38 -18.31 24.23
C ASP A 45 -7.62 -17.94 22.76
N MET A 46 -6.65 -17.27 22.10
CA MET A 46 -6.71 -16.97 20.67
C MET A 46 -6.75 -18.24 19.82
N ASN A 47 -5.91 -19.21 20.07
CA ASN A 47 -5.89 -20.47 19.33
C ASN A 47 -7.21 -21.23 19.45
N THR A 48 -7.76 -21.34 20.66
CA THR A 48 -9.07 -21.93 20.91
C THR A 48 -10.18 -21.18 20.14
N THR A 49 -10.06 -19.86 20.04
CA THR A 49 -11.01 -19.02 19.29
C THR A 49 -10.92 -19.29 17.78
N VAL A 50 -9.71 -19.36 17.20
CA VAL A 50 -9.51 -19.68 15.77
C VAL A 50 -10.02 -21.08 15.45
N GLU A 51 -9.75 -22.08 16.30
CA GLU A 51 -10.25 -23.45 16.13
C GLU A 51 -11.78 -23.50 16.10
N ASN A 52 -12.45 -22.77 17.00
CA ASN A 52 -13.90 -22.68 17.04
C ASN A 52 -14.49 -22.04 15.78
N ARG A 53 -13.86 -20.97 15.29
CA ARG A 53 -14.25 -20.29 14.03
C ARG A 53 -14.08 -21.22 12.83
N LEU A 54 -12.95 -21.95 12.74
CA LEU A 54 -12.73 -22.99 11.72
C LEU A 54 -13.79 -24.09 11.77
N LEU A 55 -14.16 -24.53 12.96
CA LEU A 55 -15.20 -25.55 13.14
C LEU A 55 -16.56 -25.04 12.65
N ALA A 56 -16.94 -23.82 12.99
CA ALA A 56 -18.18 -23.20 12.54
C ALA A 56 -18.24 -23.07 11.00
N LEU A 57 -17.14 -22.58 10.37
CA LEU A 57 -17.04 -22.50 8.92
C LEU A 57 -17.12 -23.89 8.26
N ARG A 58 -16.40 -24.90 8.78
CA ARG A 58 -16.45 -26.28 8.29
C ARG A 58 -17.85 -26.89 8.40
N GLN A 59 -18.61 -26.57 9.45
CA GLN A 59 -20.01 -26.98 9.59
C GLN A 59 -20.91 -26.32 8.56
N TRP A 60 -20.74 -25.01 8.29
CA TRP A 60 -21.44 -24.29 7.24
C TRP A 60 -21.13 -24.90 5.87
N MET A 61 -19.85 -25.14 5.56
CA MET A 61 -19.40 -25.77 4.30
C MET A 61 -20.08 -27.13 4.07
N LYS A 62 -20.14 -27.98 5.12
CA LYS A 62 -20.81 -29.30 5.04
C LYS A 62 -22.29 -29.14 4.72
N ARG A 63 -23.00 -28.17 5.33
CA ARG A 63 -24.43 -27.92 5.03
C ARG A 63 -24.64 -27.47 3.58
N LYS A 64 -23.71 -26.68 3.03
CA LYS A 64 -23.78 -26.15 1.66
C LYS A 64 -23.18 -27.10 0.60
N GLY A 65 -22.59 -28.22 1.01
CA GLY A 65 -21.91 -29.17 0.11
C GLY A 65 -20.65 -28.60 -0.52
N ILE A 66 -19.95 -27.72 0.21
CA ILE A 66 -18.67 -27.09 -0.16
C ILE A 66 -17.53 -27.85 0.52
N HIS A 67 -16.45 -28.13 -0.20
CA HIS A 67 -15.32 -28.92 0.29
C HIS A 67 -14.10 -28.06 0.63
N ALA A 68 -13.97 -26.87 0.01
CA ALA A 68 -13.05 -25.82 0.40
C ALA A 68 -13.71 -24.46 0.28
N PHE A 69 -13.30 -23.49 1.12
CA PHE A 69 -13.72 -22.09 1.05
C PHE A 69 -12.53 -21.17 1.07
N ILE A 70 -12.51 -20.15 0.20
CA ILE A 70 -11.42 -19.18 0.08
C ILE A 70 -11.89 -17.83 0.62
N THR A 71 -11.12 -17.26 1.54
CA THR A 71 -11.36 -15.96 2.14
C THR A 71 -10.18 -15.03 1.85
N PRO A 72 -10.29 -14.10 0.89
CA PRO A 72 -9.25 -13.12 0.60
C PRO A 72 -9.24 -11.96 1.61
N SER A 73 -8.21 -11.13 1.56
CA SER A 73 -8.12 -9.84 2.29
C SER A 73 -8.74 -8.71 1.47
N THR A 74 -9.96 -8.85 1.03
CA THR A 74 -10.61 -7.82 0.21
C THR A 74 -12.09 -7.71 0.54
N ASP A 75 -12.68 -6.62 0.09
CA ASP A 75 -14.09 -6.31 0.20
C ASP A 75 -14.79 -6.34 -1.19
N PRO A 76 -16.07 -6.03 -1.30
CA PRO A 76 -16.78 -5.94 -2.58
C PRO A 76 -16.21 -4.91 -3.57
N HIS A 77 -15.29 -4.08 -3.14
CA HIS A 77 -14.71 -2.97 -3.89
C HIS A 77 -13.23 -3.18 -4.23
N SER A 78 -12.68 -4.36 -3.95
CA SER A 78 -11.27 -4.71 -4.18
C SER A 78 -10.28 -3.76 -3.49
N GLY A 79 -10.65 -3.25 -2.30
CA GLY A 79 -9.80 -2.41 -1.47
C GLY A 79 -8.60 -3.18 -0.89
N GLU A 80 -7.46 -2.51 -0.75
CA GLU A 80 -6.31 -3.04 0.00
C GLU A 80 -6.60 -2.97 1.51
N TYR A 81 -7.12 -1.84 1.97
CA TYR A 81 -7.66 -1.66 3.31
C TYR A 81 -9.19 -1.75 3.24
N VAL A 82 -9.77 -2.48 4.15
CA VAL A 82 -11.20 -2.81 4.12
C VAL A 82 -11.89 -2.38 5.42
N PRO A 83 -13.18 -2.02 5.35
CA PRO A 83 -13.98 -1.81 6.56
C PRO A 83 -14.00 -3.07 7.45
N GLU A 84 -14.18 -2.89 8.76
CA GLU A 84 -14.19 -3.95 9.77
C GLU A 84 -15.08 -5.15 9.40
N ARG A 85 -16.23 -4.90 8.77
CA ARG A 85 -17.16 -5.94 8.31
C ARG A 85 -16.50 -6.96 7.38
N TRP A 86 -15.53 -6.56 6.58
CA TRP A 86 -14.86 -7.40 5.59
C TRP A 86 -13.47 -7.88 6.01
N LYS A 87 -13.08 -7.67 7.27
CA LYS A 87 -11.87 -8.30 7.85
C LYS A 87 -12.07 -9.81 8.11
N SER A 88 -12.80 -10.48 7.21
CA SER A 88 -13.19 -11.91 7.33
C SER A 88 -11.99 -12.84 7.36
N ARG A 89 -10.91 -12.54 6.60
CA ARG A 89 -9.67 -13.30 6.62
C ARG A 89 -8.98 -13.19 7.99
N GLU A 90 -8.95 -12.00 8.56
CA GLU A 90 -8.44 -11.76 9.91
C GLU A 90 -9.27 -12.52 10.95
N TYR A 91 -10.58 -12.41 10.87
CA TYR A 91 -11.49 -13.16 11.75
C TYR A 91 -11.21 -14.65 11.72
N ILE A 92 -11.14 -15.28 10.54
CA ILE A 92 -11.04 -16.75 10.44
C ILE A 92 -9.64 -17.29 10.76
N SER A 93 -8.58 -16.50 10.56
CA SER A 93 -7.20 -16.95 10.70
C SER A 93 -6.46 -16.40 11.92
N GLY A 94 -6.91 -15.28 12.50
CA GLY A 94 -6.18 -14.53 13.52
C GLY A 94 -4.99 -13.72 12.98
N PHE A 95 -4.74 -13.75 11.67
CA PHE A 95 -3.67 -12.98 11.04
C PHE A 95 -4.16 -11.57 10.70
N THR A 96 -3.49 -10.51 11.16
CA THR A 96 -3.93 -9.11 11.05
C THR A 96 -3.26 -8.32 9.92
N GLY A 97 -2.22 -8.85 9.26
CA GLY A 97 -1.56 -8.13 8.15
C GLY A 97 -2.52 -7.80 7.00
N SER A 98 -2.31 -6.72 6.25
CA SER A 98 -3.26 -6.24 5.23
C SER A 98 -3.41 -7.17 4.01
N ALA A 99 -2.42 -7.99 3.70
CA ALA A 99 -2.42 -8.86 2.52
C ALA A 99 -2.31 -10.34 2.87
N GLY A 100 -3.27 -11.14 2.41
CA GLY A 100 -3.26 -12.60 2.55
C GLY A 100 -4.58 -13.25 2.13
N THR A 101 -4.54 -14.57 1.98
CA THR A 101 -5.73 -15.36 1.65
C THR A 101 -5.76 -16.61 2.51
N ALA A 102 -6.83 -16.79 3.27
CA ALA A 102 -7.09 -18.00 4.03
C ALA A 102 -7.87 -18.99 3.17
N VAL A 103 -7.43 -20.24 3.13
CA VAL A 103 -8.12 -21.34 2.45
C VAL A 103 -8.39 -22.44 3.45
N VAL A 104 -9.66 -22.78 3.63
CA VAL A 104 -10.10 -23.77 4.60
C VAL A 104 -10.77 -24.92 3.84
N THR A 105 -10.28 -26.15 4.06
CA THR A 105 -10.97 -27.37 3.64
C THR A 105 -11.68 -28.02 4.84
N LEU A 106 -12.40 -29.10 4.61
CA LEU A 106 -13.06 -29.82 5.68
C LEU A 106 -12.07 -30.39 6.73
N THR A 107 -10.76 -30.49 6.40
CA THR A 107 -9.75 -31.11 7.26
C THR A 107 -8.45 -30.33 7.39
N LYS A 108 -8.16 -29.37 6.50
CA LYS A 108 -6.92 -28.56 6.47
C LYS A 108 -7.24 -27.08 6.44
N ALA A 109 -6.28 -26.25 6.83
CA ALA A 109 -6.32 -24.81 6.63
C ALA A 109 -4.93 -24.29 6.25
N ALA A 110 -4.88 -23.29 5.35
CA ALA A 110 -3.63 -22.68 4.93
C ALA A 110 -3.82 -21.17 4.72
N LEU A 111 -2.76 -20.39 4.99
CA LEU A 111 -2.73 -18.94 4.86
C LEU A 111 -1.60 -18.55 3.90
N TRP A 112 -1.95 -17.98 2.76
CA TRP A 112 -1.00 -17.35 1.83
C TRP A 112 -0.82 -15.88 2.21
N THR A 113 0.45 -15.43 2.28
CA THR A 113 0.79 -14.01 2.42
C THR A 113 2.12 -13.72 1.75
N ASP A 114 2.43 -12.43 1.51
CA ASP A 114 3.67 -12.01 0.88
C ASP A 114 4.78 -11.69 1.90
N ASN A 115 5.95 -11.35 1.38
CA ASN A 115 7.18 -11.17 2.17
C ASN A 115 7.10 -10.07 3.24
N ARG A 116 6.20 -9.10 3.12
CA ARG A 116 5.99 -8.03 4.11
C ARG A 116 5.54 -8.60 5.46
N TYR A 117 4.86 -9.75 5.42
CA TYR A 117 4.15 -10.34 6.56
C TYR A 117 4.64 -11.72 7.00
N PHE A 118 5.68 -12.31 6.40
CA PHE A 118 6.11 -13.67 6.74
C PHE A 118 6.38 -13.88 8.23
N LEU A 119 7.01 -12.89 8.89
CA LEU A 119 7.34 -12.96 10.31
C LEU A 119 6.09 -12.81 11.18
N GLN A 120 5.25 -11.83 10.87
CA GLN A 120 4.00 -11.58 11.59
C GLN A 120 3.04 -12.76 11.48
N ALA A 121 2.81 -13.25 10.26
CA ALA A 121 1.91 -14.38 10.01
C ALA A 121 2.39 -15.65 10.74
N ALA A 122 3.69 -15.96 10.68
CA ALA A 122 4.25 -17.11 11.39
C ALA A 122 3.99 -17.05 12.89
N ALA A 123 4.13 -15.87 13.50
CA ALA A 123 3.89 -15.67 14.92
C ALA A 123 2.40 -15.73 15.29
N GLN A 124 1.53 -15.14 14.44
CA GLN A 124 0.10 -15.03 14.76
C GLN A 124 -0.69 -16.32 14.54
N ILE A 125 -0.25 -17.19 13.60
CA ILE A 125 -0.92 -18.49 13.38
C ILE A 125 -0.24 -19.65 14.13
N GLU A 126 0.80 -19.37 14.93
CA GLU A 126 1.49 -20.41 15.69
C GLU A 126 0.54 -21.16 16.63
N GLY A 127 0.54 -22.49 16.56
CA GLY A 127 -0.33 -23.36 17.36
C GLY A 127 -1.77 -23.48 16.86
N THR A 128 -2.13 -22.88 15.70
CA THR A 128 -3.42 -23.09 15.03
C THR A 128 -3.33 -24.20 13.97
N ASP A 129 -4.47 -24.58 13.39
CA ASP A 129 -4.55 -25.53 12.25
C ASP A 129 -3.96 -24.96 10.94
N TYR A 130 -3.58 -23.67 10.88
CA TYR A 130 -3.11 -23.03 9.66
C TYR A 130 -1.67 -23.39 9.30
N THR A 131 -1.44 -23.72 8.04
CA THR A 131 -0.10 -23.81 7.43
C THR A 131 0.21 -22.49 6.73
N LEU A 132 1.38 -21.87 7.04
CA LEU A 132 1.83 -20.65 6.37
C LEU A 132 2.39 -20.97 4.98
N MET A 133 1.84 -20.30 3.96
CA MET A 133 2.26 -20.36 2.56
C MET A 133 2.90 -19.01 2.17
N LYS A 134 4.20 -19.02 1.90
CA LYS A 134 5.02 -17.82 1.66
C LYS A 134 5.09 -17.48 0.18
N ILE A 135 4.20 -16.59 -0.30
CA ILE A 135 4.11 -16.22 -1.73
C ILE A 135 5.47 -15.73 -2.26
N GLY A 136 5.88 -16.24 -3.42
CA GLY A 136 7.11 -15.84 -4.11
C GLY A 136 8.34 -16.67 -3.75
N LEU A 137 8.24 -17.63 -2.82
CA LEU A 137 9.28 -18.62 -2.59
C LEU A 137 9.07 -19.85 -3.48
N GLU A 138 10.18 -20.45 -3.93
CA GLU A 138 10.21 -21.51 -4.96
C GLU A 138 9.39 -22.76 -4.56
N ASP A 139 9.37 -23.10 -3.27
CA ASP A 139 8.68 -24.28 -2.76
C ASP A 139 7.23 -24.01 -2.29
N THR A 140 6.67 -22.82 -2.54
CA THR A 140 5.32 -22.48 -2.11
C THR A 140 4.32 -22.69 -3.24
N PRO A 141 3.39 -23.66 -3.13
CA PRO A 141 2.37 -23.88 -4.15
C PRO A 141 1.41 -22.69 -4.21
N SER A 142 0.89 -22.39 -5.39
CA SER A 142 -0.25 -21.51 -5.54
C SER A 142 -1.50 -22.11 -4.87
N ILE A 143 -2.52 -21.27 -4.62
CA ILE A 143 -3.79 -21.74 -4.06
C ILE A 143 -4.41 -22.82 -4.94
N GLN A 144 -4.34 -22.67 -6.26
CA GLN A 144 -4.88 -23.61 -7.23
C GLN A 144 -4.15 -24.97 -7.20
N GLU A 145 -2.83 -24.95 -7.14
CA GLU A 145 -2.01 -26.16 -7.04
C GLU A 145 -2.26 -26.90 -5.73
N TRP A 146 -2.30 -26.17 -4.61
CA TRP A 146 -2.60 -26.77 -3.31
C TRP A 146 -4.00 -27.36 -3.24
N LEU A 147 -5.02 -26.66 -3.79
CA LEU A 147 -6.38 -27.18 -3.84
C LEU A 147 -6.50 -28.43 -4.72
N ALA A 148 -5.78 -28.48 -5.86
CA ALA A 148 -5.72 -29.64 -6.73
C ALA A 148 -5.02 -30.85 -6.07
N GLU A 149 -4.10 -30.61 -5.12
CA GLU A 149 -3.44 -31.66 -4.34
C GLU A 149 -4.34 -32.23 -3.23
N VAL A 150 -5.13 -31.35 -2.56
CA VAL A 150 -5.85 -31.74 -1.33
C VAL A 150 -7.32 -32.11 -1.55
N LEU A 151 -7.88 -31.79 -2.73
CA LEU A 151 -9.26 -32.10 -3.11
C LEU A 151 -9.31 -33.23 -4.15
N ASN A 152 -10.47 -33.90 -4.21
CA ASN A 152 -10.73 -34.96 -5.18
C ASN A 152 -11.61 -34.46 -6.34
N GLU A 153 -11.61 -35.18 -7.45
CA GLU A 153 -12.53 -34.97 -8.57
C GLU A 153 -14.00 -34.98 -8.08
N GLY A 154 -14.79 -34.01 -8.54
CA GLY A 154 -16.18 -33.81 -8.15
C GLY A 154 -16.38 -32.94 -6.90
N GLU A 155 -15.31 -32.62 -6.16
CA GLU A 155 -15.41 -31.72 -5.02
C GLU A 155 -15.57 -30.25 -5.44
N LYS A 156 -16.00 -29.40 -4.51
CA LYS A 156 -16.43 -28.03 -4.78
C LYS A 156 -15.69 -27.03 -3.93
N VAL A 157 -15.21 -25.96 -4.56
CA VAL A 157 -14.59 -24.79 -3.91
C VAL A 157 -15.60 -23.64 -3.94
N GLY A 158 -15.93 -23.09 -2.78
CA GLY A 158 -16.77 -21.90 -2.62
C GLY A 158 -15.93 -20.63 -2.48
N VAL A 159 -16.41 -19.54 -3.06
CA VAL A 159 -15.95 -18.17 -2.84
C VAL A 159 -17.15 -17.25 -2.68
N ASP A 160 -17.03 -16.19 -1.88
CA ASP A 160 -18.00 -15.09 -1.92
C ASP A 160 -17.79 -14.29 -3.20
N GLY A 161 -18.78 -14.33 -4.10
CA GLY A 161 -18.70 -13.61 -5.38
C GLY A 161 -18.69 -12.09 -5.24
N LEU A 162 -19.05 -11.52 -4.10
CA LEU A 162 -18.90 -10.09 -3.82
C LEU A 162 -17.45 -9.73 -3.45
N CYS A 163 -16.71 -10.63 -2.81
CA CYS A 163 -15.33 -10.41 -2.38
C CYS A 163 -14.29 -11.11 -3.27
N TYR A 164 -14.67 -11.52 -4.47
CA TYR A 164 -13.79 -12.20 -5.42
C TYR A 164 -13.87 -11.53 -6.79
N THR A 165 -12.75 -11.10 -7.37
CA THR A 165 -12.79 -10.41 -8.66
C THR A 165 -13.19 -11.34 -9.80
N VAL A 166 -13.63 -10.76 -10.91
CA VAL A 166 -13.96 -11.54 -12.13
C VAL A 166 -12.75 -12.32 -12.61
N SER A 167 -11.57 -11.67 -12.68
CA SER A 167 -10.32 -12.30 -13.12
C SER A 167 -9.90 -13.46 -12.22
N ASP A 168 -9.97 -13.27 -10.90
CA ASP A 168 -9.58 -14.31 -9.95
C ASP A 168 -10.53 -15.49 -9.99
N PHE A 169 -11.86 -15.23 -10.07
CA PHE A 169 -12.87 -16.28 -10.20
C PHE A 169 -12.68 -17.11 -11.48
N GLN A 170 -12.45 -16.43 -12.61
CA GLN A 170 -12.24 -17.11 -13.90
C GLN A 170 -10.95 -17.93 -13.88
N SER A 171 -9.86 -17.37 -13.37
CA SER A 171 -8.55 -18.05 -13.25
C SER A 171 -8.66 -19.28 -12.34
N LEU A 172 -9.27 -19.13 -11.17
CA LEU A 172 -9.48 -20.24 -10.22
C LEU A 172 -10.34 -21.34 -10.86
N SER A 173 -11.46 -20.96 -11.46
CA SER A 173 -12.40 -21.90 -12.11
C SER A 173 -11.75 -22.66 -13.26
N GLN A 174 -11.01 -21.96 -14.12
CA GLN A 174 -10.29 -22.59 -15.23
C GLN A 174 -9.22 -23.57 -14.74
N SER A 175 -8.42 -23.18 -13.75
CA SER A 175 -7.34 -24.03 -13.22
C SER A 175 -7.89 -25.28 -12.55
N LEU A 176 -8.91 -25.15 -11.71
CA LEU A 176 -9.49 -26.28 -10.97
C LEU A 176 -10.32 -27.21 -11.83
N SER A 177 -10.95 -26.71 -12.90
CA SER A 177 -11.73 -27.53 -13.84
C SER A 177 -10.88 -28.61 -14.51
N ALA A 178 -9.59 -28.38 -14.71
CA ALA A 178 -8.64 -29.37 -15.25
C ALA A 178 -8.50 -30.61 -14.35
N PHE A 179 -8.83 -30.49 -13.06
CA PHE A 179 -8.79 -31.57 -12.07
C PHE A 179 -10.18 -32.09 -11.71
N GLY A 180 -11.22 -31.68 -12.46
CA GLY A 180 -12.60 -32.06 -12.19
C GLY A 180 -13.21 -31.40 -10.94
N ILE A 181 -12.57 -30.36 -10.41
CA ILE A 181 -13.01 -29.60 -9.22
C ILE A 181 -13.83 -28.40 -9.70
N GLN A 182 -15.00 -28.19 -9.09
CA GLN A 182 -15.93 -27.11 -9.45
C GLN A 182 -15.74 -25.89 -8.55
N THR A 183 -15.59 -24.69 -9.12
CA THR A 183 -15.64 -23.41 -8.40
C THR A 183 -17.07 -22.84 -8.40
N LEU A 184 -17.55 -22.40 -7.25
CA LEU A 184 -18.89 -21.84 -7.06
C LEU A 184 -18.82 -20.47 -6.38
N SER A 185 -19.56 -19.50 -6.92
CA SER A 185 -19.93 -18.30 -6.17
C SER A 185 -21.08 -18.67 -5.23
N VAL A 186 -20.89 -18.47 -3.94
CA VAL A 186 -21.83 -18.78 -2.88
C VAL A 186 -22.11 -17.55 -2.03
N GLU A 187 -23.12 -17.62 -1.18
CA GLU A 187 -23.39 -16.57 -0.19
C GLU A 187 -22.25 -16.46 0.83
N ASP A 188 -22.09 -15.28 1.41
CA ASP A 188 -21.08 -15.01 2.43
C ASP A 188 -21.33 -15.85 3.69
N PRO A 189 -20.43 -16.77 4.08
CA PRO A 189 -20.60 -17.59 5.28
C PRO A 189 -20.52 -16.78 6.58
N TYR A 190 -19.86 -15.64 6.56
CA TYR A 190 -19.56 -14.87 7.76
C TYR A 190 -20.77 -14.15 8.34
N ASP A 191 -21.87 -14.01 7.59
CA ASP A 191 -23.14 -13.56 8.15
C ASP A 191 -23.77 -14.61 9.11
N GLU A 192 -23.41 -15.91 8.96
CA GLU A 192 -23.84 -16.97 9.88
C GLU A 192 -22.80 -17.34 10.94
N VAL A 193 -21.50 -17.32 10.58
CA VAL A 193 -20.44 -17.88 11.46
C VAL A 193 -19.75 -16.82 12.31
N TRP A 194 -19.91 -15.53 12.03
CA TRP A 194 -19.37 -14.44 12.81
C TRP A 194 -20.49 -13.72 13.58
N GLU A 195 -20.80 -14.20 14.80
CA GLU A 195 -21.94 -13.73 15.59
C GLU A 195 -21.97 -12.22 15.83
N GLU A 196 -20.81 -11.61 16.11
CA GLU A 196 -20.68 -10.16 16.36
C GLU A 196 -20.11 -9.42 15.15
N ARG A 197 -20.43 -9.86 13.93
CA ARG A 197 -19.93 -9.25 12.71
C ARG A 197 -20.32 -7.77 12.63
N PRO A 198 -19.36 -6.86 12.43
CA PRO A 198 -19.66 -5.44 12.26
C PRO A 198 -20.64 -5.18 11.13
N GLN A 199 -21.45 -4.14 11.29
CA GLN A 199 -22.36 -3.69 10.23
C GLN A 199 -21.57 -3.00 9.10
N ILE A 200 -22.21 -2.84 7.93
CA ILE A 200 -21.67 -1.97 6.88
C ILE A 200 -21.58 -0.55 7.45
N PRO A 201 -20.44 0.15 7.29
CA PRO A 201 -20.29 1.49 7.84
C PRO A 201 -21.36 2.47 7.35
N ASP A 202 -21.79 3.36 8.24
CA ASP A 202 -22.85 4.37 8.02
C ASP A 202 -22.34 5.81 8.24
N ASN A 203 -21.03 6.03 8.28
CA ASN A 203 -20.40 7.33 8.45
C ASN A 203 -20.84 8.32 7.38
N LEU A 204 -21.05 9.60 7.77
CA LEU A 204 -21.45 10.65 6.85
C LEU A 204 -20.39 10.91 5.78
N VAL A 205 -20.87 11.18 4.58
CA VAL A 205 -20.04 11.59 3.43
C VAL A 205 -19.92 13.12 3.42
N GLU A 206 -18.73 13.63 3.09
CA GLU A 206 -18.45 15.06 2.95
C GLU A 206 -18.05 15.43 1.52
N ILE A 207 -18.28 16.69 1.14
CA ILE A 207 -17.90 17.23 -0.17
C ILE A 207 -16.42 17.65 -0.13
N GLN A 208 -15.63 17.16 -1.07
CA GLN A 208 -14.29 17.69 -1.32
C GLN A 208 -14.41 19.02 -2.08
N PRO A 209 -13.98 20.15 -1.50
CA PRO A 209 -14.12 21.46 -2.13
C PRO A 209 -13.46 21.54 -3.49
N LEU A 210 -14.11 22.24 -4.45
CA LEU A 210 -13.62 22.38 -5.81
C LEU A 210 -12.22 23.02 -5.89
N GLN A 211 -11.87 23.89 -4.93
CA GLN A 211 -10.53 24.48 -4.83
C GLN A 211 -9.41 23.45 -4.65
N PHE A 212 -9.72 22.26 -4.09
CA PHE A 212 -8.78 21.15 -3.94
C PHE A 212 -8.96 20.09 -5.03
N ALA A 213 -10.21 19.86 -5.47
CA ALA A 213 -10.52 18.88 -6.51
C ALA A 213 -10.17 19.36 -7.93
N GLY A 214 -10.18 20.66 -8.19
CA GLY A 214 -9.81 21.29 -9.47
C GLY A 214 -10.80 21.11 -10.61
N GLU A 215 -11.65 20.08 -10.58
CA GLU A 215 -12.63 19.74 -11.63
C GLU A 215 -13.96 19.30 -10.99
N THR A 216 -15.10 19.72 -11.56
CA THR A 216 -16.43 19.32 -11.06
C THR A 216 -16.73 17.86 -11.36
N ALA A 217 -17.60 17.22 -10.58
CA ALA A 217 -18.04 15.85 -10.83
C ALA A 217 -18.72 15.71 -12.20
N LYS A 218 -19.54 16.67 -12.59
CA LYS A 218 -20.18 16.72 -13.91
C LYS A 218 -19.18 16.70 -15.07
N SER A 219 -18.08 17.44 -14.96
CA SER A 219 -17.00 17.46 -15.96
C SER A 219 -16.30 16.11 -16.03
N LYS A 220 -15.94 15.52 -14.87
CA LYS A 220 -15.33 14.19 -14.80
C LYS A 220 -16.22 13.11 -15.42
N ILE A 221 -17.52 13.10 -15.09
CA ILE A 221 -18.52 12.20 -15.68
C ILE A 221 -18.60 12.35 -17.21
N ALA A 222 -18.54 13.56 -17.72
CA ALA A 222 -18.54 13.80 -19.18
C ALA A 222 -17.28 13.23 -19.86
N ARG A 223 -16.10 13.35 -19.22
CA ARG A 223 -14.85 12.72 -19.70
C ARG A 223 -14.94 11.19 -19.68
N ILE A 224 -15.51 10.61 -18.62
CA ILE A 224 -15.72 9.16 -18.49
C ILE A 224 -16.63 8.66 -19.62
N ARG A 225 -17.77 9.31 -19.88
CA ARG A 225 -18.68 8.97 -21.00
C ARG A 225 -17.96 8.93 -22.35
N LYS A 226 -17.12 9.92 -22.61
CA LYS A 226 -16.30 9.95 -23.82
C LYS A 226 -15.30 8.79 -23.88
N ALA A 227 -14.66 8.46 -22.77
CA ALA A 227 -13.67 7.39 -22.72
C ALA A 227 -14.27 5.99 -22.89
N ILE A 228 -15.42 5.70 -22.26
CA ILE A 228 -16.09 4.41 -22.40
C ILE A 228 -16.65 4.21 -23.83
N SER A 229 -17.14 5.26 -24.47
CA SER A 229 -17.58 5.21 -25.88
C SER A 229 -16.45 4.78 -26.82
N ALA A 230 -15.22 5.24 -26.59
CA ALA A 230 -14.04 4.80 -27.33
C ALA A 230 -13.73 3.31 -27.15
N LYS A 231 -14.15 2.73 -26.03
CA LYS A 231 -14.03 1.29 -25.71
C LYS A 231 -15.26 0.48 -26.13
N LYS A 232 -16.19 1.07 -26.91
CA LYS A 232 -17.45 0.46 -27.39
C LYS A 232 -18.41 0.07 -26.25
N ALA A 233 -18.33 0.74 -25.12
CA ALA A 233 -19.29 0.62 -24.02
C ALA A 233 -20.24 1.82 -24.01
N GLU A 234 -21.47 1.60 -23.55
CA GLU A 234 -22.50 2.62 -23.39
C GLU A 234 -22.70 3.03 -21.94
N SER A 235 -22.17 2.21 -21.03
CA SER A 235 -22.21 2.45 -19.58
C SER A 235 -21.00 1.83 -18.90
N ILE A 236 -20.79 2.16 -17.63
CA ILE A 236 -19.69 1.66 -16.79
C ILE A 236 -20.19 1.47 -15.35
N VAL A 237 -19.72 0.40 -14.69
CA VAL A 237 -19.75 0.28 -13.24
C VAL A 237 -18.36 0.60 -12.68
N ILE A 238 -18.29 1.56 -11.79
CA ILE A 238 -17.08 1.90 -11.03
C ILE A 238 -17.24 1.28 -9.64
N SER A 239 -16.38 0.32 -9.33
CA SER A 239 -16.41 -0.46 -8.07
C SER A 239 -15.41 0.05 -7.05
N MET A 240 -14.24 0.56 -7.47
CA MET A 240 -13.20 1.05 -6.57
C MET A 240 -13.66 2.29 -5.82
N LEU A 241 -13.54 2.26 -4.47
CA LEU A 241 -14.06 3.33 -3.60
C LEU A 241 -13.37 4.68 -3.85
N ASP A 242 -12.07 4.67 -4.09
CA ASP A 242 -11.27 5.87 -4.39
C ASP A 242 -11.62 6.47 -5.76
N GLU A 243 -11.96 5.63 -6.74
CA GLU A 243 -12.42 6.08 -8.05
C GLU A 243 -13.81 6.72 -7.98
N VAL A 244 -14.73 6.16 -7.17
CA VAL A 244 -16.03 6.77 -6.89
C VAL A 244 -15.85 8.11 -6.18
N ALA A 245 -15.03 8.14 -5.12
CA ALA A 245 -14.76 9.32 -4.30
C ALA A 245 -14.13 10.43 -5.14
N TRP A 246 -13.13 10.11 -5.99
CA TRP A 246 -12.52 11.06 -6.91
C TRP A 246 -13.51 11.59 -7.95
N THR A 247 -14.28 10.69 -8.57
CA THR A 247 -15.24 11.07 -9.63
C THR A 247 -16.29 12.05 -9.12
N LEU A 248 -16.81 11.82 -7.92
CA LEU A 248 -17.90 12.60 -7.34
C LEU A 248 -17.42 13.76 -6.46
N ASN A 249 -16.11 13.96 -6.26
CA ASN A 249 -15.57 14.90 -5.28
C ASN A 249 -16.18 14.72 -3.89
N LEU A 250 -16.27 13.48 -3.45
CA LEU A 250 -16.77 13.12 -2.13
C LEU A 250 -15.71 12.40 -1.32
N ARG A 251 -15.78 12.52 0.00
CA ARG A 251 -14.91 11.80 0.94
C ARG A 251 -15.76 11.21 2.06
N GLY A 252 -15.26 10.16 2.68
CA GLY A 252 -15.90 9.50 3.82
C GLY A 252 -14.85 8.90 4.75
N THR A 253 -15.28 8.15 5.75
CA THR A 253 -14.41 7.55 6.78
C THR A 253 -14.77 6.09 7.04
N ASP A 254 -15.23 5.38 6.02
CA ASP A 254 -15.64 3.98 6.15
C ASP A 254 -14.47 3.02 6.23
N VAL A 255 -13.33 3.42 5.67
CA VAL A 255 -12.07 2.69 5.69
C VAL A 255 -11.06 3.48 6.50
N GLU A 256 -10.43 2.82 7.45
CA GLU A 256 -9.39 3.44 8.28
C GLU A 256 -8.28 4.03 7.41
N CYS A 257 -7.79 5.20 7.75
CA CYS A 257 -6.75 5.95 7.04
C CYS A 257 -7.08 6.37 5.59
N ASN A 258 -8.11 5.81 4.97
CA ASN A 258 -8.51 6.13 3.60
C ASN A 258 -9.82 6.94 3.58
N PRO A 259 -9.81 8.16 3.01
CA PRO A 259 -11.00 9.02 3.01
C PRO A 259 -12.02 8.62 1.94
N VAL A 260 -12.50 7.38 2.00
CA VAL A 260 -13.44 6.77 1.07
C VAL A 260 -14.69 6.26 1.77
N PHE A 261 -15.69 5.87 1.00
CA PHE A 261 -16.99 5.41 1.51
C PHE A 261 -17.54 4.28 0.66
N VAL A 262 -18.18 3.31 1.30
CA VAL A 262 -18.76 2.11 0.66
C VAL A 262 -19.87 2.52 -0.30
N SER A 263 -19.65 2.31 -1.60
CA SER A 263 -20.59 2.69 -2.66
C SER A 263 -20.19 2.12 -4.02
N TYR A 264 -21.14 2.09 -4.95
CA TYR A 264 -20.88 1.88 -6.37
C TYR A 264 -21.35 3.08 -7.18
N LEU A 265 -20.70 3.35 -8.31
CA LEU A 265 -21.16 4.38 -9.24
C LEU A 265 -21.44 3.76 -10.61
N PHE A 266 -22.69 3.86 -11.06
CA PHE A 266 -23.09 3.49 -12.42
C PHE A 266 -23.26 4.74 -13.27
N ILE A 267 -22.56 4.81 -14.41
CA ILE A 267 -22.66 5.91 -15.36
C ILE A 267 -23.11 5.36 -16.72
N SER A 268 -24.24 5.85 -17.21
CA SER A 268 -24.68 5.65 -18.60
C SER A 268 -24.47 6.92 -19.43
N GLN A 269 -24.80 6.88 -20.71
CA GLN A 269 -24.70 8.05 -21.59
C GLN A 269 -25.51 9.26 -21.09
N ASN A 270 -26.65 9.00 -20.42
CA ASN A 270 -27.57 10.06 -20.02
C ASN A 270 -27.63 10.26 -18.48
N ASP A 271 -27.36 9.22 -17.72
CA ASP A 271 -27.58 9.18 -16.28
C ASP A 271 -26.29 8.83 -15.51
N ALA A 272 -26.22 9.25 -14.28
CA ALA A 272 -25.24 8.77 -13.28
C ALA A 272 -25.99 8.43 -11.98
N THR A 273 -25.71 7.28 -11.40
CA THR A 273 -26.38 6.82 -10.17
C THR A 273 -25.36 6.34 -9.17
N LEU A 274 -25.36 6.96 -8.01
CA LEU A 274 -24.58 6.54 -6.83
C LEU A 274 -25.41 5.56 -6.02
N TYR A 275 -24.90 4.35 -5.80
CA TYR A 275 -25.48 3.33 -4.93
C TYR A 275 -24.76 3.36 -3.59
N ILE A 276 -25.43 3.83 -2.56
CA ILE A 276 -24.88 4.09 -1.22
C ILE A 276 -25.96 3.89 -0.15
N ASN A 277 -25.56 3.57 1.09
CA ASN A 277 -26.50 3.70 2.20
C ASN A 277 -26.94 5.16 2.32
N GLN A 278 -28.24 5.42 2.14
CA GLN A 278 -28.79 6.78 2.06
C GLN A 278 -28.65 7.56 3.40
N GLU A 279 -28.52 6.87 4.53
CA GLU A 279 -28.30 7.48 5.84
C GLU A 279 -26.97 8.26 5.92
N LYS A 280 -26.02 7.94 5.03
CA LYS A 280 -24.72 8.63 4.91
C LYS A 280 -24.81 9.96 4.18
N ILE A 281 -25.95 10.27 3.56
CA ILE A 281 -26.13 11.43 2.69
C ILE A 281 -26.83 12.55 3.45
N SER A 282 -26.10 13.62 3.77
CA SER A 282 -26.68 14.84 4.30
C SER A 282 -27.49 15.60 3.24
N ALA A 283 -28.39 16.49 3.66
CA ALA A 283 -29.14 17.33 2.72
C ALA A 283 -28.22 18.21 1.84
N GLU A 284 -27.03 18.59 2.35
CA GLU A 284 -26.02 19.33 1.58
C GLU A 284 -25.42 18.47 0.47
N VAL A 285 -25.03 17.24 0.79
CA VAL A 285 -24.48 16.27 -0.18
C VAL A 285 -25.53 15.87 -1.22
N GLU A 286 -26.79 15.68 -0.82
CA GLU A 286 -27.90 15.39 -1.74
C GLU A 286 -28.12 16.54 -2.73
N SER A 287 -28.14 17.78 -2.22
CA SER A 287 -28.27 18.98 -3.06
C SER A 287 -27.10 19.11 -4.05
N TYR A 288 -25.87 18.87 -3.57
CA TYR A 288 -24.66 18.86 -4.39
C TYR A 288 -24.74 17.80 -5.51
N LEU A 289 -25.04 16.55 -5.19
CA LEU A 289 -25.15 15.47 -6.17
C LEU A 289 -26.23 15.73 -7.20
N THR A 290 -27.38 16.27 -6.78
CA THR A 290 -28.46 16.69 -7.68
C THR A 290 -28.01 17.76 -8.66
N ALA A 291 -27.25 18.76 -8.19
CA ALA A 291 -26.70 19.83 -9.04
C ALA A 291 -25.66 19.30 -10.05
N GLU A 292 -24.87 18.30 -9.66
CA GLU A 292 -23.91 17.59 -10.53
C GLU A 292 -24.56 16.56 -11.46
N GLY A 293 -25.88 16.33 -11.34
CA GLY A 293 -26.66 15.42 -12.19
C GLY A 293 -26.52 13.95 -11.81
N VAL A 294 -26.28 13.65 -10.53
CA VAL A 294 -26.13 12.31 -9.99
C VAL A 294 -27.37 11.93 -9.15
N ARG A 295 -27.98 10.81 -9.44
CA ARG A 295 -29.08 10.22 -8.66
C ARG A 295 -28.50 9.36 -7.53
N ILE A 296 -29.26 9.20 -6.46
CA ILE A 296 -28.91 8.38 -5.31
C ILE A 296 -29.88 7.20 -5.23
N LYS A 297 -29.34 5.98 -5.04
CA LYS A 297 -30.09 4.75 -4.75
C LYS A 297 -29.47 4.02 -3.57
N ASN A 298 -30.22 3.09 -2.98
CA ASN A 298 -29.69 2.28 -1.90
C ASN A 298 -28.59 1.33 -2.42
N TYR A 299 -27.55 1.12 -1.62
CA TYR A 299 -26.39 0.29 -1.94
C TYR A 299 -26.79 -1.11 -2.43
N SER A 300 -27.78 -1.74 -1.79
CA SER A 300 -28.23 -3.10 -2.10
C SER A 300 -28.98 -3.22 -3.44
N GLU A 301 -29.39 -2.11 -4.06
CA GLU A 301 -30.19 -2.14 -5.29
C GLU A 301 -29.35 -2.40 -6.55
N ILE A 302 -28.02 -2.23 -6.50
CA ILE A 302 -27.16 -2.28 -7.69
C ILE A 302 -27.32 -3.58 -8.49
N ILE A 303 -27.26 -4.75 -7.83
CA ILE A 303 -27.35 -6.06 -8.50
C ILE A 303 -28.71 -6.23 -9.21
N ALA A 304 -29.79 -5.75 -8.60
CA ALA A 304 -31.13 -5.84 -9.20
C ALA A 304 -31.25 -4.90 -10.42
N ASP A 305 -30.73 -3.69 -10.32
CA ASP A 305 -30.74 -2.72 -11.41
C ASP A 305 -29.89 -3.18 -12.59
N LEU A 306 -28.69 -3.70 -12.35
CA LEU A 306 -27.79 -4.17 -13.41
C LEU A 306 -28.38 -5.33 -14.22
N LYS A 307 -29.19 -6.21 -13.63
CA LYS A 307 -29.92 -7.27 -14.37
C LYS A 307 -30.87 -6.73 -15.43
N ALA A 308 -31.37 -5.51 -15.26
CA ALA A 308 -32.26 -4.85 -16.18
C ALA A 308 -31.54 -4.04 -17.29
N VAL A 309 -30.21 -3.91 -17.20
CA VAL A 309 -29.41 -3.15 -18.17
C VAL A 309 -29.12 -4.01 -19.40
N ASP A 310 -29.65 -3.63 -20.56
CA ASP A 310 -29.46 -4.32 -21.87
C ASP A 310 -28.58 -3.47 -22.83
N VAL A 311 -27.54 -2.82 -22.30
CA VAL A 311 -26.54 -2.13 -23.10
C VAL A 311 -25.14 -2.61 -22.72
N PRO A 312 -24.11 -2.43 -23.57
CA PRO A 312 -22.75 -2.78 -23.20
C PRO A 312 -22.25 -2.01 -21.97
N VAL A 313 -21.88 -2.74 -20.90
CA VAL A 313 -21.41 -2.21 -19.62
C VAL A 313 -19.93 -2.49 -19.46
N LEU A 314 -19.09 -1.46 -19.37
CA LEU A 314 -17.70 -1.61 -19.07
C LEU A 314 -17.50 -1.97 -17.59
N ILE A 315 -16.70 -3.01 -17.35
CA ILE A 315 -16.16 -3.37 -16.04
C ILE A 315 -14.69 -3.72 -16.18
N GLN A 316 -13.91 -3.44 -15.14
CA GLN A 316 -12.51 -3.85 -15.05
C GLN A 316 -12.43 -5.19 -14.32
N ALA A 317 -12.06 -6.23 -15.02
CA ALA A 317 -12.19 -7.62 -14.53
C ALA A 317 -11.35 -7.95 -13.27
N ASP A 318 -10.21 -7.28 -13.07
CA ASP A 318 -9.35 -7.44 -11.90
C ASP A 318 -9.71 -6.50 -10.72
N LYS A 319 -10.75 -5.65 -10.88
CA LYS A 319 -11.23 -4.69 -9.88
C LYS A 319 -12.72 -4.81 -9.58
N THR A 320 -13.48 -5.42 -10.46
CA THR A 320 -14.91 -5.62 -10.28
C THR A 320 -15.17 -7.01 -9.74
N ASN A 321 -16.04 -7.13 -8.76
CA ASN A 321 -16.41 -8.40 -8.17
C ASN A 321 -17.28 -9.25 -9.10
N TYR A 322 -17.21 -10.57 -8.94
CA TYR A 322 -17.89 -11.54 -9.79
C TYR A 322 -19.43 -11.44 -9.73
N ALA A 323 -19.99 -11.02 -8.60
CA ALA A 323 -21.44 -10.87 -8.46
C ALA A 323 -22.00 -9.74 -9.35
N ILE A 324 -21.25 -8.66 -9.53
CA ILE A 324 -21.55 -7.59 -10.50
C ILE A 324 -21.52 -8.17 -11.93
N ASP A 325 -20.44 -8.86 -12.32
CA ASP A 325 -20.29 -9.46 -13.65
C ASP A 325 -21.44 -10.43 -13.96
N ALA A 326 -21.74 -11.34 -13.05
CA ALA A 326 -22.80 -12.33 -13.19
C ALA A 326 -24.22 -11.71 -13.30
N SER A 327 -24.36 -10.44 -12.93
CA SER A 327 -25.63 -9.69 -13.06
C SER A 327 -25.78 -8.99 -14.42
N LEU A 328 -24.68 -8.81 -15.17
CA LEU A 328 -24.67 -8.09 -16.44
C LEU A 328 -25.06 -8.99 -17.62
N GLN A 329 -25.88 -8.44 -18.52
CA GLN A 329 -26.24 -9.14 -19.76
C GLN A 329 -25.15 -8.99 -20.84
N ARG A 330 -24.45 -7.84 -20.87
CA ARG A 330 -23.48 -7.49 -21.92
C ARG A 330 -22.22 -6.84 -21.32
N PRO A 331 -21.40 -7.58 -20.56
CA PRO A 331 -20.16 -7.04 -20.02
C PRO A 331 -19.12 -6.73 -21.11
N VAL A 332 -18.39 -5.64 -20.95
CA VAL A 332 -17.23 -5.24 -21.75
C VAL A 332 -16.03 -5.14 -20.82
N TYR A 333 -15.08 -6.03 -20.96
CA TYR A 333 -13.90 -6.08 -20.10
C TYR A 333 -12.80 -5.14 -20.63
N ALA A 334 -12.50 -4.10 -19.87
CA ALA A 334 -11.42 -3.15 -20.19
C ALA A 334 -11.02 -2.38 -18.92
N ASP A 335 -9.82 -1.78 -18.95
CA ASP A 335 -9.35 -0.91 -17.86
C ASP A 335 -10.32 0.25 -17.64
N CYS A 336 -10.60 0.55 -16.38
CA CYS A 336 -11.40 1.69 -15.99
C CYS A 336 -10.69 2.99 -16.38
N PRO A 337 -11.34 3.88 -17.16
CA PRO A 337 -10.69 5.13 -17.55
C PRO A 337 -10.45 6.09 -16.38
N VAL A 338 -11.15 5.90 -15.25
CA VAL A 338 -11.01 6.73 -14.05
C VAL A 338 -9.63 6.56 -13.43
N SER A 339 -9.09 5.34 -13.38
CA SER A 339 -7.75 5.08 -12.84
C SER A 339 -6.71 5.98 -13.51
N LEU A 340 -6.67 6.03 -14.85
CA LEU A 340 -5.74 6.89 -15.58
C LEU A 340 -6.04 8.38 -15.44
N MET A 341 -7.32 8.77 -15.31
CA MET A 341 -7.68 10.18 -15.12
C MET A 341 -7.27 10.69 -13.73
N LYS A 342 -7.39 9.85 -12.71
CA LYS A 342 -7.12 10.17 -11.30
C LYS A 342 -5.62 10.31 -11.01
N ILE A 343 -4.79 9.46 -11.60
CA ILE A 343 -3.33 9.53 -11.39
C ILE A 343 -2.68 10.75 -12.07
N MET A 344 -3.34 11.34 -13.08
CA MET A 344 -2.90 12.57 -13.73
C MET A 344 -3.41 13.78 -12.97
N LYS A 345 -2.64 14.22 -11.98
CA LYS A 345 -3.02 15.33 -11.09
C LYS A 345 -3.17 16.63 -11.86
N ASN A 346 -4.29 17.33 -11.61
CA ASN A 346 -4.50 18.67 -12.14
C ASN A 346 -3.75 19.73 -11.29
N ASP A 347 -3.74 20.98 -11.76
CA ASP A 347 -2.99 22.06 -11.10
C ASP A 347 -3.43 22.31 -9.65
N ALA A 348 -4.72 22.13 -9.33
CA ALA A 348 -5.23 22.29 -7.97
C ALA A 348 -4.75 21.14 -7.04
N GLU A 349 -4.79 19.92 -7.52
CA GLU A 349 -4.27 18.75 -6.80
C GLU A 349 -2.74 18.87 -6.59
N ILE A 350 -1.98 19.31 -7.61
CA ILE A 350 -0.52 19.54 -7.49
C ILE A 350 -0.23 20.65 -6.47
N ALA A 351 -0.95 21.76 -6.51
CA ALA A 351 -0.82 22.82 -5.51
C ALA A 351 -1.17 22.32 -4.10
N GLY A 352 -2.16 21.45 -4.00
CA GLY A 352 -2.53 20.77 -2.77
C GLY A 352 -1.40 19.90 -2.22
N TYR A 353 -0.71 19.11 -3.06
CA TYR A 353 0.46 18.32 -2.64
C TYR A 353 1.58 19.22 -2.10
N HIS A 354 1.93 20.30 -2.78
CA HIS A 354 2.95 21.24 -2.27
C HIS A 354 2.56 21.79 -0.88
N SER A 355 1.29 22.10 -0.68
CA SER A 355 0.78 22.57 0.61
C SER A 355 0.80 21.47 1.68
N ALA A 356 0.37 20.26 1.36
CA ALA A 356 0.36 19.13 2.28
C ALA A 356 1.80 18.75 2.71
N MET A 357 2.73 18.65 1.75
CA MET A 357 4.13 18.32 2.01
C MET A 357 4.86 19.39 2.83
N LEU A 358 4.49 20.67 2.68
CA LEU A 358 5.01 21.74 3.53
C LEU A 358 4.55 21.57 5.00
N LYS A 359 3.26 21.30 5.21
CA LYS A 359 2.68 21.08 6.55
C LYS A 359 3.28 19.84 7.22
N ASP A 360 3.36 18.74 6.47
CA ASP A 360 3.95 17.49 6.97
C ASP A 360 5.43 17.66 7.29
N GLY A 361 6.18 18.37 6.42
CA GLY A 361 7.58 18.69 6.65
C GLY A 361 7.82 19.50 7.93
N ILE A 362 6.93 20.43 8.25
CA ILE A 362 6.97 21.18 9.54
C ILE A 362 6.77 20.21 10.71
N ALA A 363 5.79 19.32 10.64
CA ALA A 363 5.53 18.32 11.68
C ALA A 363 6.73 17.37 11.85
N MET A 364 7.29 16.88 10.74
CA MET A 364 8.48 16.01 10.74
C MET A 364 9.70 16.71 11.35
N VAL A 365 9.97 17.97 11.02
CA VAL A 365 11.10 18.73 11.61
C VAL A 365 10.92 18.89 13.12
N LYS A 366 9.73 19.20 13.60
CA LYS A 366 9.42 19.27 15.03
C LYS A 366 9.71 17.93 15.72
N TRP A 367 9.23 16.84 15.13
CA TRP A 367 9.43 15.51 15.67
C TRP A 367 10.90 15.07 15.61
N MET A 368 11.61 15.23 14.50
CA MET A 368 13.02 14.85 14.35
C MET A 368 13.94 15.60 15.31
N LYS A 369 13.66 16.88 15.57
CA LYS A 369 14.39 17.65 16.57
C LYS A 369 14.14 17.15 17.99
N TRP A 370 12.92 16.69 18.28
CA TRP A 370 12.51 16.23 19.59
C TRP A 370 12.97 14.80 19.91
N VAL A 371 12.96 13.88 18.94
CA VAL A 371 13.08 12.43 19.19
C VAL A 371 14.42 12.03 19.83
N ILE A 372 15.56 12.51 19.32
CA ILE A 372 16.88 12.10 19.84
C ILE A 372 17.07 12.52 21.31
N PRO A 373 16.84 13.79 21.70
CA PRO A 373 16.88 14.17 23.11
C PRO A 373 15.87 13.42 23.99
N ALA A 374 14.67 13.14 23.50
CA ALA A 374 13.66 12.41 24.23
C ALA A 374 14.08 10.95 24.52
N VAL A 375 14.62 10.27 23.52
CA VAL A 375 15.14 8.90 23.69
C VAL A 375 16.36 8.88 24.64
N GLN A 376 17.24 9.89 24.56
CA GLN A 376 18.37 10.01 25.51
C GLN A 376 17.92 10.23 26.95
N ALA A 377 16.81 10.95 27.16
CA ALA A 377 16.22 11.12 28.48
C ALA A 377 15.58 9.83 29.03
N GLY A 378 15.28 8.87 28.18
CA GLY A 378 14.69 7.57 28.54
C GLY A 378 13.16 7.60 28.62
N GLY A 379 12.57 6.42 28.70
CA GLY A 379 11.11 6.25 28.89
C GLY A 379 10.28 6.32 27.60
N GLN A 380 10.93 6.41 26.43
CA GLN A 380 10.25 6.36 25.14
C GLN A 380 10.09 4.93 24.64
N THR A 381 8.96 4.64 24.01
CA THR A 381 8.66 3.40 23.31
C THR A 381 8.25 3.69 21.87
N GLU A 382 8.11 2.69 21.03
CA GLU A 382 7.68 2.84 19.64
C GLU A 382 6.30 3.54 19.56
N LEU A 383 5.34 3.14 20.41
CA LEU A 383 4.02 3.77 20.50
C LEU A 383 4.10 5.24 20.94
N THR A 384 4.88 5.57 21.97
CA THR A 384 4.97 6.96 22.45
C THR A 384 5.61 7.89 21.41
N LEU A 385 6.54 7.36 20.58
CA LEU A 385 7.13 8.11 19.48
C LEU A 385 6.12 8.35 18.34
N SER A 386 5.29 7.35 18.03
CA SER A 386 4.21 7.45 17.04
C SER A 386 3.15 8.46 17.47
N GLU A 387 2.64 8.37 18.71
CA GLU A 387 1.69 9.32 19.29
C GLU A 387 2.21 10.77 19.25
N LYS A 388 3.50 10.95 19.52
CA LYS A 388 4.11 12.28 19.47
C LYS A 388 4.14 12.87 18.08
N LEU A 389 4.40 12.06 17.04
CA LEU A 389 4.37 12.51 15.66
C LEU A 389 2.94 12.87 15.24
N LEU A 390 1.96 12.03 15.58
CA LEU A 390 0.54 12.32 15.37
C LEU A 390 0.15 13.68 15.97
N GLY A 391 0.62 13.98 17.19
CA GLY A 391 0.39 15.27 17.83
C GLY A 391 0.92 16.45 17.02
N PHE A 392 2.13 16.37 16.45
CA PHE A 392 2.69 17.44 15.61
C PHE A 392 1.98 17.58 14.26
N ARG A 393 1.49 16.48 13.67
CA ARG A 393 0.65 16.51 12.47
C ARG A 393 -0.71 17.15 12.75
N ALA A 394 -1.32 16.83 13.90
CA ALA A 394 -2.61 17.40 14.31
C ALA A 394 -2.57 18.92 14.55
N GLU A 395 -1.39 19.50 14.81
CA GLU A 395 -1.21 20.95 14.89
C GLU A 395 -1.33 21.64 13.51
N GLN A 396 -1.21 20.90 12.42
CA GLN A 396 -1.19 21.47 11.07
C GLN A 396 -2.60 21.71 10.53
N PRO A 397 -2.81 22.82 9.80
CA PRO A 397 -4.13 23.11 9.21
C PRO A 397 -4.51 22.04 8.17
N LEU A 398 -5.82 21.78 8.07
CA LEU A 398 -6.42 20.80 7.17
C LEU A 398 -6.05 19.33 7.45
N PHE A 399 -5.39 19.02 8.55
CA PHE A 399 -5.11 17.64 8.95
C PHE A 399 -6.41 16.89 9.24
N ARG A 400 -6.55 15.67 8.74
CA ARG A 400 -7.75 14.82 8.82
C ARG A 400 -7.51 13.45 9.47
N GLY A 401 -6.26 13.09 9.69
CA GLY A 401 -5.84 11.80 10.24
C GLY A 401 -4.54 11.32 9.60
N VAL A 402 -4.09 10.13 9.95
CA VAL A 402 -2.95 9.48 9.30
C VAL A 402 -3.37 8.89 7.95
N SER A 403 -2.42 8.74 7.02
CA SER A 403 -2.67 8.11 5.71
C SER A 403 -2.53 6.58 5.77
N PHE A 404 -1.87 6.08 6.80
CA PHE A 404 -1.75 4.68 7.21
C PHE A 404 -1.22 4.65 8.66
N GLU A 405 -1.38 3.53 9.36
CA GLU A 405 -0.85 3.39 10.69
C GLU A 405 0.68 3.44 10.68
N SER A 406 1.23 4.30 11.57
CA SER A 406 2.66 4.62 11.52
C SER A 406 3.52 3.41 11.85
N ILE A 407 4.42 3.05 10.94
CA ILE A 407 5.46 2.07 11.16
C ILE A 407 6.56 2.75 12.00
N MET A 408 6.76 2.28 13.21
CA MET A 408 7.76 2.81 14.14
C MET A 408 8.65 1.65 14.61
N GLY A 409 9.59 1.21 13.74
CA GLY A 409 10.39 0.02 13.96
C GLY A 409 11.75 0.31 14.56
N TYR A 410 11.96 0.06 15.85
CA TYR A 410 13.26 0.17 16.49
C TYR A 410 14.07 -1.13 16.39
N ALA A 411 15.35 -1.03 16.03
CA ALA A 411 16.27 -2.17 15.95
C ALA A 411 15.68 -3.33 15.11
N ALA A 412 15.48 -4.51 15.70
CA ALA A 412 14.97 -5.70 15.01
C ALA A 412 13.56 -5.51 14.41
N HIS A 413 12.70 -4.68 15.01
CA HIS A 413 11.38 -4.36 14.47
C HIS A 413 11.47 -3.59 13.16
N GLY A 414 12.50 -2.77 12.95
CA GLY A 414 12.75 -2.11 11.68
C GLY A 414 12.98 -3.07 10.50
N ALA A 415 13.29 -4.34 10.76
CA ALA A 415 13.43 -5.37 9.72
C ALA A 415 12.08 -5.98 9.29
N ILE A 416 10.99 -5.68 9.96
CA ILE A 416 9.64 -6.09 9.59
C ILE A 416 9.06 -4.95 8.75
N VAL A 417 8.94 -5.15 7.44
CA VAL A 417 8.70 -4.08 6.43
C VAL A 417 7.46 -3.25 6.74
N HIS A 418 6.36 -3.87 7.17
CA HIS A 418 5.10 -3.24 7.56
C HIS A 418 4.84 -3.46 9.07
N TYR A 419 5.84 -3.17 9.91
CA TYR A 419 5.70 -3.28 11.35
C TYR A 419 4.83 -2.17 11.91
N GLU A 420 3.73 -2.54 12.52
CA GLU A 420 2.87 -1.65 13.29
C GLU A 420 3.01 -1.98 14.79
N PRO A 421 3.49 -1.03 15.63
CA PRO A 421 3.59 -1.29 17.04
C PRO A 421 2.20 -1.38 17.69
N THR A 422 1.98 -2.44 18.44
CA THR A 422 0.78 -2.64 19.25
C THR A 422 1.13 -2.66 20.74
N PRO A 423 0.18 -2.51 21.66
CA PRO A 423 0.47 -2.64 23.09
C PRO A 423 1.19 -3.95 23.47
N GLU A 424 1.00 -5.02 22.69
CA GLU A 424 1.62 -6.32 22.89
C GLU A 424 3.05 -6.42 22.35
N THR A 425 3.36 -5.65 21.29
CA THR A 425 4.68 -5.69 20.61
C THR A 425 5.58 -4.51 20.95
N ASP A 426 5.03 -3.45 21.56
CA ASP A 426 5.73 -2.22 21.91
C ASP A 426 6.99 -2.47 22.77
N ILE A 427 8.10 -1.86 22.37
CA ILE A 427 9.37 -1.99 23.08
C ILE A 427 9.98 -0.63 23.45
N PRO A 428 10.79 -0.57 24.53
CA PRO A 428 11.56 0.62 24.86
C PRO A 428 12.59 0.96 23.78
N VAL A 429 12.60 2.21 23.35
CA VAL A 429 13.58 2.75 22.40
C VAL A 429 14.80 3.30 23.15
N LEU A 430 15.99 2.78 22.81
CA LEU A 430 17.23 3.10 23.50
C LEU A 430 18.11 4.06 22.66
N PRO A 431 19.04 4.85 23.28
CA PRO A 431 19.90 5.80 22.57
C PRO A 431 21.08 5.11 21.85
N LYS A 432 20.77 4.16 20.98
CA LYS A 432 21.72 3.40 20.15
C LYS A 432 21.01 2.80 18.93
N GLY A 433 21.75 2.49 17.87
CA GLY A 433 21.21 1.82 16.67
C GLY A 433 20.30 2.72 15.86
N LEU A 434 19.42 2.09 15.07
CA LEU A 434 18.54 2.73 14.10
C LEU A 434 17.07 2.60 14.52
N LEU A 435 16.31 3.65 14.26
CA LEU A 435 14.85 3.69 14.32
C LEU A 435 14.34 3.98 12.90
N LEU A 436 13.62 3.05 12.31
CA LEU A 436 12.90 3.26 11.06
C LEU A 436 11.52 3.83 11.39
N ILE A 437 11.19 4.96 10.79
CA ILE A 437 9.86 5.55 10.87
C ILE A 437 9.32 5.72 9.46
N ASP A 438 8.16 5.10 9.21
CA ASP A 438 7.39 5.25 8.00
C ASP A 438 5.98 5.68 8.38
N SER A 439 5.52 6.80 7.81
CA SER A 439 4.29 7.44 8.26
C SER A 439 3.80 8.49 7.27
N GLY A 440 2.52 8.77 7.31
CA GLY A 440 1.95 9.80 6.47
C GLY A 440 0.74 10.47 7.10
N GLY A 441 0.26 11.55 6.48
CA GLY A 441 -0.92 12.29 6.89
C GLY A 441 -1.91 12.50 5.77
N GLN A 442 -3.18 12.38 6.09
CA GLN A 442 -4.28 12.87 5.27
C GLN A 442 -4.51 14.35 5.60
N TYR A 443 -4.27 15.21 4.63
CA TYR A 443 -4.67 16.62 4.64
C TYR A 443 -5.76 16.80 3.60
N GLN A 444 -6.74 17.68 3.86
CA GLN A 444 -7.85 17.87 2.91
C GLN A 444 -7.37 18.29 1.51
N ASP A 445 -6.18 18.83 1.38
CA ASP A 445 -5.54 19.24 0.12
C ASP A 445 -4.50 18.25 -0.42
N GLY A 446 -4.20 17.13 0.28
CA GLY A 446 -3.29 16.11 -0.22
C GLY A 446 -3.00 15.01 0.78
N THR A 447 -2.40 13.92 0.31
CA THR A 447 -1.93 12.79 1.13
C THR A 447 -0.40 12.80 1.16
N THR A 448 0.20 12.53 2.32
CA THR A 448 1.65 12.40 2.45
C THR A 448 2.05 10.97 2.78
N ASP A 449 3.26 10.61 2.35
CA ASP A 449 3.92 9.36 2.60
C ASP A 449 5.42 9.61 2.69
N ILE A 450 6.05 9.14 3.77
CA ILE A 450 7.45 9.41 4.05
C ILE A 450 8.07 8.36 4.97
N THR A 451 9.22 7.84 4.58
CA THR A 451 10.09 7.09 5.50
C THR A 451 11.38 7.83 5.79
N ARG A 452 11.78 7.81 7.06
CA ARG A 452 13.12 8.21 7.52
C ARG A 452 13.69 7.17 8.48
N THR A 453 14.97 6.88 8.32
CA THR A 453 15.72 6.09 9.32
C THR A 453 16.53 7.03 10.19
N ILE A 454 16.33 6.97 11.49
CA ILE A 454 16.89 7.88 12.49
C ILE A 454 18.02 7.20 13.26
N PRO A 455 19.27 7.69 13.18
CA PRO A 455 20.35 7.21 14.02
C PRO A 455 20.20 7.76 15.45
N LEU A 456 19.91 6.87 16.40
CA LEU A 456 19.66 7.26 17.80
C LEU A 456 20.94 7.36 18.67
N GLY A 457 22.08 6.95 18.12
CA GLY A 457 23.36 6.99 18.85
C GLY A 457 24.47 6.26 18.12
N LYS A 458 25.28 5.47 18.86
CA LYS A 458 26.37 4.72 18.24
C LYS A 458 25.82 3.65 17.29
N LEU A 459 26.33 3.66 16.06
CA LEU A 459 26.02 2.68 15.01
C LEU A 459 27.18 1.71 14.80
N THR A 460 26.84 0.50 14.34
CA THR A 460 27.80 -0.47 13.81
C THR A 460 28.25 -0.07 12.39
N GLU A 461 29.32 -0.68 11.89
CA GLU A 461 29.78 -0.50 10.50
C GLU A 461 28.73 -1.02 9.51
N GLU A 462 28.02 -2.09 9.86
CA GLU A 462 26.96 -2.66 9.05
C GLU A 462 25.75 -1.71 8.92
N GLU A 463 25.27 -1.15 10.05
CA GLU A 463 24.18 -0.17 10.04
C GLU A 463 24.53 1.07 9.20
N ARG A 464 25.78 1.58 9.27
CA ARG A 464 26.26 2.71 8.46
C ARG A 464 26.32 2.36 6.97
N ARG A 465 26.86 1.19 6.64
CA ARG A 465 26.92 0.68 5.28
C ARG A 465 25.50 0.61 4.69
N ASP A 466 24.57 -0.04 5.39
CA ASP A 466 23.21 -0.29 4.91
C ASP A 466 22.43 1.02 4.77
N TYR A 467 22.56 1.93 5.74
CA TYR A 467 22.01 3.29 5.65
C TYR A 467 22.50 4.03 4.37
N THR A 468 23.78 3.93 4.09
CA THR A 468 24.38 4.61 2.94
C THR A 468 24.01 3.94 1.62
N LEU A 469 23.89 2.60 1.57
CA LEU A 469 23.47 1.89 0.37
C LEU A 469 22.03 2.23 -0.01
N VAL A 470 21.13 2.30 0.99
CA VAL A 470 19.72 2.70 0.76
C VAL A 470 19.67 4.15 0.29
N LEU A 471 20.42 5.06 0.92
CA LEU A 471 20.50 6.46 0.49
C LEU A 471 20.98 6.58 -0.97
N ARG A 472 21.97 5.80 -1.38
CA ARG A 472 22.46 5.79 -2.78
C ARG A 472 21.40 5.30 -3.75
N GLY A 473 20.66 4.24 -3.37
CA GLY A 473 19.54 3.74 -4.18
C GLY A 473 18.48 4.82 -4.37
N TRP A 474 18.07 5.46 -3.30
CA TRP A 474 17.13 6.56 -3.30
C TRP A 474 17.61 7.74 -4.17
N ILE A 475 18.85 8.22 -4.02
CA ILE A 475 19.41 9.29 -4.85
C ILE A 475 19.42 8.91 -6.34
N ASN A 476 19.80 7.67 -6.67
CA ASN A 476 19.94 7.25 -8.07
C ASN A 476 18.60 7.20 -8.79
N LEU A 477 17.51 6.80 -8.12
CA LEU A 477 16.17 6.84 -8.69
C LEU A 477 15.63 8.29 -8.72
N ALA A 478 15.75 9.02 -7.62
CA ALA A 478 15.24 10.38 -7.49
C ALA A 478 15.80 11.36 -8.54
N ARG A 479 17.06 11.18 -8.98
CA ARG A 479 17.71 12.03 -10.01
C ARG A 479 17.56 11.52 -11.45
N ALA A 480 16.76 10.48 -11.67
CA ALA A 480 16.62 9.90 -12.99
C ALA A 480 15.96 10.86 -14.00
N VAL A 481 16.54 10.91 -15.20
CA VAL A 481 15.95 11.57 -16.37
C VAL A 481 15.65 10.48 -17.40
N PHE A 482 14.44 10.44 -17.92
CA PHE A 482 13.98 9.34 -18.75
C PHE A 482 13.09 9.79 -19.91
N PRO A 483 13.10 9.08 -21.06
CA PRO A 483 12.26 9.43 -22.20
C PRO A 483 10.80 9.05 -21.98
N ARG A 484 9.89 9.74 -22.67
CA ARG A 484 8.47 9.36 -22.76
C ARG A 484 8.31 7.90 -23.14
N GLY A 485 7.39 7.20 -22.46
CA GLY A 485 7.13 5.78 -22.66
C GLY A 485 7.93 4.85 -21.73
N THR A 486 8.71 5.43 -20.80
CA THR A 486 9.39 4.67 -19.76
C THR A 486 8.39 4.19 -18.70
N TYR A 487 8.52 2.93 -18.31
CA TYR A 487 7.75 2.28 -17.25
C TYR A 487 8.53 2.28 -15.94
N GLY A 488 7.83 2.26 -14.82
CA GLY A 488 8.46 2.20 -13.50
C GLY A 488 9.38 1.00 -13.32
N THR A 489 9.05 -0.16 -13.91
CA THR A 489 9.91 -1.37 -13.92
C THR A 489 11.30 -1.11 -14.49
N GLN A 490 11.45 -0.21 -15.48
CA GLN A 490 12.75 0.10 -16.08
C GLN A 490 13.62 0.95 -15.15
N LEU A 491 13.01 1.75 -14.28
CA LEU A 491 13.71 2.65 -13.35
C LEU A 491 13.98 2.00 -11.98
N ASP A 492 13.19 1.01 -11.57
CA ASP A 492 13.32 0.29 -10.30
C ASP A 492 14.75 -0.23 -10.05
N ALA A 493 15.43 -0.68 -11.09
CA ALA A 493 16.80 -1.16 -10.99
C ALA A 493 17.80 -0.08 -10.53
N LEU A 494 17.53 1.21 -10.76
CA LEU A 494 18.40 2.31 -10.31
C LEU A 494 18.48 2.37 -8.78
N ALA A 495 17.37 2.13 -8.11
CA ALA A 495 17.32 2.09 -6.65
C ALA A 495 17.99 0.84 -6.07
N ARG A 496 17.91 -0.30 -6.77
CA ARG A 496 18.45 -1.59 -6.29
C ARG A 496 19.94 -1.78 -6.55
N GLU A 497 20.46 -1.16 -7.60
CA GLU A 497 21.82 -1.41 -8.11
C GLU A 497 22.92 -1.24 -7.06
N PRO A 498 22.91 -0.20 -6.18
CA PRO A 498 23.91 -0.07 -5.14
C PRO A 498 23.95 -1.25 -4.16
N MET A 499 22.79 -1.82 -3.84
CA MET A 499 22.62 -2.96 -2.93
C MET A 499 23.00 -4.28 -3.58
N TRP A 500 22.65 -4.50 -4.85
CA TRP A 500 23.00 -5.72 -5.59
C TRP A 500 24.49 -6.00 -5.65
N LYS A 501 25.34 -4.96 -5.66
CA LYS A 501 26.82 -5.08 -5.61
C LYS A 501 27.30 -5.79 -4.35
N TYR A 502 26.49 -5.76 -3.28
CA TYR A 502 26.78 -6.43 -2.00
C TYR A 502 25.97 -7.71 -1.81
N GLY A 503 25.22 -8.16 -2.83
CA GLY A 503 24.35 -9.33 -2.74
C GLY A 503 23.10 -9.11 -1.89
N ILE A 504 22.71 -7.85 -1.67
CA ILE A 504 21.53 -7.45 -0.89
C ILE A 504 20.41 -7.09 -1.84
N ASN A 505 19.17 -7.51 -1.51
CA ASN A 505 17.96 -7.16 -2.24
C ASN A 505 16.79 -7.04 -1.28
N TYR A 506 15.77 -6.27 -1.66
CA TYR A 506 14.47 -6.21 -0.99
C TYR A 506 13.38 -6.69 -1.94
N LEU A 507 12.28 -7.22 -1.38
CA LEU A 507 11.25 -7.93 -2.16
C LEU A 507 9.96 -7.12 -2.37
N HIS A 508 9.81 -5.97 -1.71
CA HIS A 508 8.68 -5.04 -1.96
C HIS A 508 8.92 -4.17 -3.19
N GLY A 509 7.91 -3.45 -3.64
CA GLY A 509 8.05 -2.42 -4.68
C GLY A 509 8.93 -1.27 -4.21
N THR A 510 9.64 -0.61 -5.12
CA THR A 510 10.44 0.58 -4.79
C THR A 510 9.59 1.85 -4.70
N GLY A 511 8.32 1.78 -5.11
CA GLY A 511 7.41 2.91 -5.00
C GLY A 511 6.09 2.71 -5.72
N HIS A 512 5.11 3.52 -5.34
CA HIS A 512 3.73 3.51 -5.81
C HIS A 512 3.19 4.94 -5.96
N GLY A 513 2.09 5.10 -6.69
CA GLY A 513 1.37 6.37 -6.72
C GLY A 513 0.76 6.73 -5.36
N VAL A 514 0.49 8.01 -5.17
CA VAL A 514 -0.18 8.53 -3.97
C VAL A 514 -1.44 9.29 -4.37
N GLY A 515 -2.55 9.06 -3.69
CA GLY A 515 -3.83 9.73 -3.94
C GLY A 515 -3.88 11.18 -3.42
N SER A 516 -4.73 12.03 -3.98
CA SER A 516 -4.94 13.39 -3.49
C SER A 516 -6.09 13.44 -2.49
N TYR A 517 -5.78 13.40 -1.20
CA TYR A 517 -6.73 13.16 -0.12
C TYR A 517 -7.59 11.92 -0.43
N LEU A 518 -6.88 10.82 -0.74
CA LEU A 518 -7.40 9.50 -1.06
C LEU A 518 -6.41 8.44 -0.56
N ASN A 519 -6.48 7.22 -1.11
CA ASN A 519 -5.62 6.11 -0.71
C ASN A 519 -4.13 6.48 -0.84
N VAL A 520 -3.33 6.17 0.17
CA VAL A 520 -1.87 6.35 0.12
C VAL A 520 -1.27 5.52 -1.00
N HIS A 521 -1.72 4.27 -1.16
CA HIS A 521 -1.33 3.41 -2.29
C HIS A 521 -2.28 3.64 -3.46
N GLU A 522 -1.81 4.35 -4.49
CA GLU A 522 -2.56 4.62 -5.70
C GLU A 522 -1.92 3.93 -6.91
N GLY A 523 -2.65 3.05 -7.56
CA GLY A 523 -2.22 2.43 -8.82
C GLY A 523 -2.82 3.15 -10.04
N PRO A 524 -2.44 2.73 -11.27
CA PRO A 524 -1.71 1.50 -11.62
C PRO A 524 -0.19 1.64 -11.83
N HIS A 525 0.41 2.82 -11.70
CA HIS A 525 1.85 3.03 -11.91
C HIS A 525 2.65 2.74 -10.63
N GLN A 526 3.78 2.06 -10.77
CA GLN A 526 4.64 1.64 -9.65
C GLN A 526 6.09 1.49 -10.10
N PHE A 527 7.04 1.66 -9.16
CA PHE A 527 8.40 1.13 -9.29
C PHE A 527 8.45 -0.26 -8.68
N ARG A 528 8.70 -1.28 -9.48
CA ARG A 528 8.85 -2.66 -9.00
C ARG A 528 9.51 -3.56 -10.06
N MET A 529 10.06 -4.70 -9.61
CA MET A 529 10.73 -5.65 -10.51
C MET A 529 9.80 -6.25 -11.56
N ASN A 530 8.54 -6.49 -11.21
CA ASN A 530 7.56 -7.05 -12.14
C ASN A 530 7.09 -5.99 -13.13
N TYR A 531 6.84 -6.40 -14.38
CA TYR A 531 6.37 -5.50 -15.42
C TYR A 531 5.01 -4.87 -15.06
N MET A 532 4.97 -3.53 -15.11
CA MET A 532 3.76 -2.72 -14.92
C MET A 532 3.48 -1.95 -16.21
N PRO A 533 2.32 -2.17 -16.86
CA PRO A 533 2.06 -1.67 -18.22
C PRO A 533 1.67 -0.18 -18.29
N THR A 534 1.85 0.59 -17.22
CA THR A 534 1.53 2.01 -17.17
C THR A 534 2.80 2.85 -17.27
N PRO A 535 3.03 3.59 -18.37
CA PRO A 535 4.17 4.48 -18.51
C PRO A 535 4.04 5.68 -17.58
N LEU A 536 5.17 6.19 -17.10
CA LEU A 536 5.22 7.40 -16.30
C LEU A 536 5.00 8.64 -17.15
N LEU A 537 4.11 9.53 -16.68
CA LEU A 537 3.73 10.76 -17.38
C LEU A 537 3.75 11.96 -16.41
N PRO A 538 4.02 13.19 -16.91
CA PRO A 538 3.93 14.41 -16.10
C PRO A 538 2.55 14.55 -15.43
N GLY A 539 2.56 14.95 -14.15
CA GLY A 539 1.37 15.02 -13.30
C GLY A 539 1.13 13.77 -12.44
N MET A 540 1.86 12.68 -12.63
CA MET A 540 1.81 11.52 -11.75
C MET A 540 2.66 11.74 -10.49
N THR A 541 2.12 11.43 -9.32
CA THR A 541 2.87 11.33 -8.06
C THR A 541 3.32 9.89 -7.87
N ILE A 542 4.53 9.67 -7.34
CA ILE A 542 5.08 8.34 -7.09
C ILE A 542 6.08 8.40 -5.95
N THR A 543 6.09 7.37 -5.07
CA THR A 543 7.09 7.25 -4.00
C THR A 543 8.41 6.66 -4.52
N ASP A 544 9.49 6.86 -3.76
CA ASP A 544 10.82 6.27 -3.96
C ASP A 544 11.32 5.80 -2.60
N GLU A 545 11.18 4.48 -2.31
CA GLU A 545 11.29 3.89 -0.97
C GLU A 545 12.18 2.62 -0.93
N PRO A 546 13.40 2.62 -1.46
CA PRO A 546 14.31 1.47 -1.32
C PRO A 546 14.60 1.15 0.15
N GLY A 547 14.84 -0.14 0.46
CA GLY A 547 15.12 -0.55 1.82
C GLY A 547 16.11 -1.71 1.93
N ILE A 548 16.68 -1.89 3.13
CA ILE A 548 17.45 -3.06 3.57
C ILE A 548 16.90 -3.53 4.91
N TYR A 549 16.65 -4.82 5.03
CA TYR A 549 16.01 -5.43 6.21
C TYR A 549 16.82 -6.63 6.67
N ILE A 550 17.51 -6.50 7.81
CA ILE A 550 18.34 -7.54 8.40
C ILE A 550 17.59 -8.13 9.59
N THR A 551 16.95 -9.26 9.36
CA THR A 551 16.12 -9.95 10.36
C THR A 551 16.83 -10.09 11.70
N GLY A 552 16.17 -9.64 12.77
CA GLY A 552 16.70 -9.70 14.13
C GLY A 552 17.75 -8.65 14.45
N ALA A 553 18.07 -7.72 13.52
CA ALA A 553 19.07 -6.67 13.72
C ALA A 553 18.50 -5.27 13.47
N HIS A 554 18.29 -4.87 12.22
CA HIS A 554 17.84 -3.52 11.87
C HIS A 554 17.13 -3.48 10.52
N GLY A 555 16.39 -2.40 10.28
CA GLY A 555 15.86 -2.00 8.99
C GLY A 555 16.28 -0.59 8.62
N VAL A 556 16.46 -0.34 7.34
CA VAL A 556 16.70 0.99 6.76
C VAL A 556 15.76 1.17 5.58
N ARG A 557 15.03 2.30 5.55
CA ARG A 557 14.27 2.80 4.40
C ARG A 557 14.38 4.31 4.36
N HIS A 558 14.58 4.87 3.19
CA HIS A 558 14.42 6.30 2.93
C HIS A 558 13.39 6.47 1.84
N GLU A 559 12.47 7.38 2.04
CA GLU A 559 11.36 7.57 1.13
C GLU A 559 11.00 9.03 0.94
N ASN A 560 10.74 9.38 -0.31
CA ASN A 560 10.06 10.61 -0.69
C ASN A 560 8.92 10.31 -1.65
N THR A 561 7.86 11.10 -1.57
CA THR A 561 6.90 11.27 -2.65
C THR A 561 7.46 12.26 -3.67
N MET A 562 7.38 11.91 -4.95
CA MET A 562 7.86 12.69 -6.08
C MET A 562 6.75 12.98 -7.07
N LEU A 563 6.89 14.05 -7.86
CA LEU A 563 6.02 14.38 -8.99
C LEU A 563 6.81 14.20 -10.29
N VAL A 564 6.22 13.50 -11.25
CA VAL A 564 6.77 13.42 -12.60
C VAL A 564 6.53 14.76 -13.30
N VAL A 565 7.60 15.38 -13.82
CA VAL A 565 7.57 16.65 -14.53
C VAL A 565 8.35 16.59 -15.84
N GLU A 566 8.19 17.57 -16.72
CA GLU A 566 9.04 17.71 -17.90
C GLU A 566 10.49 18.01 -17.51
N ALA A 567 11.44 17.27 -18.09
CA ALA A 567 12.84 17.37 -17.73
C ALA A 567 13.49 18.67 -18.23
N LYS A 568 14.35 19.26 -17.37
CA LYS A 568 15.27 20.34 -17.72
C LYS A 568 16.58 19.75 -18.23
N LEU A 569 16.65 19.49 -19.54
CA LEU A 569 17.80 18.81 -20.13
C LEU A 569 19.08 19.67 -20.10
N ARG A 570 20.22 19.02 -19.82
CA ARG A 570 21.55 19.65 -19.92
C ARG A 570 21.88 19.94 -21.38
N THR A 571 22.37 21.17 -21.68
CA THR A 571 22.81 21.56 -23.02
C THR A 571 24.18 20.96 -23.30
N LEU A 572 24.32 20.23 -24.41
CA LEU A 572 25.64 19.76 -24.85
C LEU A 572 26.54 20.95 -25.21
N PRO A 573 27.81 20.99 -24.79
CA PRO A 573 28.74 22.11 -25.07
C PRO A 573 28.93 22.45 -26.54
N SER A 574 28.62 21.52 -27.45
CA SER A 574 28.82 21.65 -28.91
C SER A 574 27.60 22.13 -29.70
N THR A 575 26.45 22.30 -29.05
CA THR A 575 25.21 22.72 -29.76
C THR A 575 24.89 24.19 -29.46
N SER A 576 24.98 25.03 -30.48
CA SER A 576 24.66 26.46 -30.40
C SER A 576 23.16 26.80 -30.31
N LYS A 577 22.28 25.80 -30.13
CA LYS A 577 20.84 25.97 -29.93
C LYS A 577 20.46 25.58 -28.51
N LYS A 578 20.16 26.55 -27.67
CA LYS A 578 19.40 26.34 -26.44
C LYS A 578 17.99 25.88 -26.84
N SER A 579 17.69 24.61 -26.63
CA SER A 579 16.30 24.18 -26.60
C SER A 579 15.78 24.47 -25.20
N GLU A 580 14.99 25.51 -25.03
CA GLU A 580 14.31 25.86 -23.78
C GLU A 580 13.06 25.00 -23.55
N SER A 581 12.69 24.17 -24.53
CA SER A 581 11.55 23.24 -24.45
C SER A 581 11.93 21.83 -24.93
N ASN A 582 11.25 20.82 -24.39
CA ASN A 582 11.32 19.42 -24.86
C ASN A 582 10.75 19.23 -26.28
N GLU A 583 10.24 20.29 -26.91
CA GLU A 583 9.71 20.27 -28.28
C GLU A 583 10.84 20.16 -29.30
N GLY A 584 10.69 19.26 -30.26
CA GLY A 584 11.63 19.07 -31.37
C GLY A 584 12.84 18.18 -31.07
N LEU A 585 12.90 17.49 -29.92
CA LEU A 585 13.89 16.46 -29.66
C LEU A 585 13.69 15.23 -30.57
N THR A 586 14.79 14.68 -31.11
CA THR A 586 14.76 13.53 -32.05
C THR A 586 14.07 12.31 -31.46
N PHE A 587 14.17 12.10 -30.13
CA PHE A 587 13.63 10.95 -29.41
C PHE A 587 12.42 11.29 -28.54
N GLY A 588 11.77 12.45 -28.76
CA GLY A 588 10.59 12.90 -28.03
C GLY A 588 10.91 13.60 -26.69
N PRO A 589 9.87 13.93 -25.90
CA PRO A 589 10.05 14.59 -24.61
C PRO A 589 10.70 13.66 -23.59
N TYR A 590 11.45 14.27 -22.65
CA TYR A 590 12.04 13.61 -21.48
C TYR A 590 11.37 14.13 -20.21
N TYR A 591 11.36 13.30 -19.19
CA TYR A 591 10.77 13.57 -17.88
C TYR A 591 11.80 13.38 -16.79
N GLU A 592 11.56 14.03 -15.63
CA GLU A 592 12.36 13.92 -14.41
C GLU A 592 11.42 13.96 -13.19
N PHE A 593 11.98 13.85 -11.99
CA PHE A 593 11.21 13.89 -10.75
C PHE A 593 11.45 15.18 -9.97
N GLU A 594 10.36 15.91 -9.67
CA GLU A 594 10.36 16.95 -8.65
C GLU A 594 10.15 16.31 -7.28
N GLN A 595 11.00 16.65 -6.30
CA GLN A 595 10.87 16.20 -4.93
C GLN A 595 9.75 16.97 -4.23
N LEU A 596 8.66 16.29 -3.84
CA LEU A 596 7.56 16.88 -3.10
C LEU A 596 7.81 16.84 -1.59
N THR A 597 8.34 15.72 -1.07
CA THR A 597 8.62 15.54 0.36
C THR A 597 9.67 16.51 0.85
N LEU A 598 9.32 17.29 1.88
CA LEU A 598 10.16 18.29 2.51
C LEU A 598 10.60 17.81 3.91
N CYS A 599 11.62 16.96 3.97
CA CYS A 599 12.14 16.44 5.23
C CYS A 599 13.64 16.15 5.11
N PRO A 600 14.49 16.60 6.06
CA PRO A 600 15.92 16.32 5.99
C PRO A 600 16.22 14.84 6.19
N ILE A 601 17.35 14.40 5.64
CA ILE A 601 17.96 13.10 5.94
C ILE A 601 19.16 13.35 6.85
N LEU A 602 19.24 12.63 7.99
CA LEU A 602 20.31 12.84 8.97
C LEU A 602 21.65 12.29 8.46
N THR A 603 22.65 13.16 8.40
CA THR A 603 23.95 12.84 7.80
C THR A 603 24.89 12.05 8.71
N SER A 604 24.60 11.97 10.01
CA SER A 604 25.46 11.31 11.01
C SER A 604 25.65 9.80 10.81
N ALA A 605 24.73 9.15 10.06
CA ALA A 605 24.82 7.72 9.72
C ALA A 605 25.49 7.46 8.36
N ILE A 606 25.76 8.50 7.56
CA ILE A 606 26.30 8.35 6.21
C ILE A 606 27.79 8.00 6.28
N GLU A 607 28.19 6.96 5.54
CA GLU A 607 29.59 6.69 5.21
C GLU A 607 29.93 7.42 3.91
N VAL A 608 30.43 8.66 4.07
CA VAL A 608 30.64 9.61 2.96
C VAL A 608 31.56 9.06 1.87
N SER A 609 32.51 8.20 2.25
CA SER A 609 33.46 7.57 1.32
C SER A 609 32.78 6.61 0.31
N MET A 610 31.58 6.16 0.60
CA MET A 610 30.79 5.30 -0.29
C MET A 610 30.00 6.08 -1.36
N LEU A 611 29.84 7.41 -1.21
CA LEU A 611 29.09 8.25 -2.13
C LEU A 611 29.96 8.70 -3.32
N GLN A 612 29.36 8.72 -4.52
CA GLN A 612 29.95 9.37 -5.69
C GLN A 612 29.80 10.90 -5.57
N GLU A 613 30.67 11.67 -6.24
CA GLU A 613 30.60 13.15 -6.18
C GLU A 613 29.26 13.69 -6.68
N GLU A 614 28.70 13.11 -7.75
CA GLU A 614 27.38 13.51 -8.27
C GLU A 614 26.24 13.17 -7.31
N GLU A 615 26.36 12.07 -6.53
CA GLU A 615 25.40 11.70 -5.48
C GLU A 615 25.44 12.71 -4.34
N LYS A 616 26.64 13.13 -3.90
CA LYS A 616 26.83 14.17 -2.87
C LYS A 616 26.28 15.52 -3.32
N GLU A 617 26.60 15.94 -4.55
CA GLU A 617 26.12 17.21 -5.10
C GLU A 617 24.59 17.26 -5.12
N TRP A 618 23.94 16.21 -5.63
CA TRP A 618 22.48 16.13 -5.68
C TRP A 618 21.88 16.10 -4.27
N PHE A 619 22.45 15.33 -3.37
CA PHE A 619 22.00 15.24 -1.98
C PHE A 619 22.10 16.59 -1.26
N ASN A 620 23.21 17.31 -1.41
CA ASN A 620 23.38 18.64 -0.85
C ASN A 620 22.36 19.64 -1.40
N GLN A 621 22.02 19.57 -2.70
CA GLN A 621 20.98 20.39 -3.31
C GLN A 621 19.59 20.06 -2.72
N TYR A 622 19.28 18.79 -2.52
CA TYR A 622 18.03 18.38 -1.87
C TYR A 622 17.95 18.93 -0.42
N GLN A 623 18.99 18.75 0.37
CA GLN A 623 19.04 19.26 1.75
C GLN A 623 18.87 20.80 1.79
N GLN A 624 19.53 21.52 0.89
CA GLN A 624 19.36 22.98 0.76
C GLN A 624 17.92 23.35 0.38
N MET A 625 17.30 22.65 -0.56
CA MET A 625 15.91 22.88 -0.96
C MET A 625 14.96 22.67 0.23
N VAL A 626 15.16 21.62 1.03
CA VAL A 626 14.38 21.37 2.26
C VAL A 626 14.54 22.54 3.24
N TYR A 627 15.77 23.02 3.48
CA TYR A 627 16.02 24.17 4.34
C TYR A 627 15.30 25.42 3.83
N ASP A 628 15.45 25.76 2.56
CA ASP A 628 14.91 26.97 1.96
C ASP A 628 13.37 27.00 2.01
N LYS A 629 12.73 25.87 1.76
CA LYS A 629 11.26 25.76 1.77
C LYS A 629 10.67 25.74 3.19
N LEU A 630 11.32 25.10 4.15
CA LEU A 630 10.78 24.93 5.51
C LEU A 630 11.15 26.07 6.47
N SER A 631 12.37 26.62 6.36
CA SER A 631 12.89 27.59 7.32
C SER A 631 12.02 28.84 7.53
N PRO A 632 11.29 29.39 6.52
CA PRO A 632 10.41 30.54 6.73
C PRO A 632 9.20 30.26 7.64
N HIS A 633 8.84 28.98 7.80
CA HIS A 633 7.64 28.51 8.52
C HIS A 633 7.97 28.00 9.94
N LEU A 634 9.24 28.02 10.34
CA LEU A 634 9.72 27.48 11.60
C LEU A 634 10.12 28.61 12.58
N ASP A 635 9.95 28.36 13.87
CA ASP A 635 10.55 29.21 14.89
C ASP A 635 12.10 29.14 14.87
N GLU A 636 12.74 30.05 15.58
CA GLU A 636 14.21 30.17 15.58
C GLU A 636 14.92 28.87 16.03
N ALA A 637 14.37 28.18 17.03
CA ALA A 637 15.00 26.97 17.55
C ALA A 637 14.91 25.79 16.57
N HIS A 638 13.79 25.64 15.84
CA HIS A 638 13.64 24.62 14.80
C HIS A 638 14.41 24.98 13.54
N ARG A 639 14.46 26.26 13.16
CA ARG A 639 15.25 26.77 12.03
C ARG A 639 16.74 26.53 12.23
N THR A 640 17.26 26.85 13.41
CA THR A 640 18.67 26.60 13.76
C THR A 640 19.02 25.12 13.68
N TRP A 641 18.16 24.26 14.26
CA TRP A 641 18.33 22.82 14.18
C TRP A 641 18.30 22.31 12.72
N LEU A 642 17.33 22.77 11.92
CA LEU A 642 17.22 22.40 10.52
C LEU A 642 18.46 22.81 9.73
N TYR A 643 18.99 24.03 9.95
CA TYR A 643 20.23 24.50 9.33
C TYR A 643 21.41 23.56 9.61
N GLU A 644 21.55 23.11 10.88
CA GLU A 644 22.65 22.23 11.26
C GLU A 644 22.57 20.85 10.59
N VAL A 645 21.36 20.26 10.50
CA VAL A 645 21.20 18.91 9.93
C VAL A 645 21.16 18.88 8.41
N THR A 646 20.97 20.03 7.76
CA THR A 646 20.97 20.17 6.29
C THR A 646 22.30 20.69 5.72
N ARG A 647 23.33 20.79 6.54
CA ARG A 647 24.67 21.18 6.07
C ARG A 647 25.21 20.22 5.01
N PRO A 648 25.93 20.72 4.00
CA PRO A 648 26.59 19.89 3.00
C PRO A 648 27.53 18.85 3.63
N ILE A 649 27.63 17.68 2.99
CA ILE A 649 28.55 16.58 3.34
C ILE A 649 29.75 16.56 2.41
#